data_8bfb16517b7faccf5c0bb49dc146e4af
#
_entry.id   8bfb16517b7faccf5c0bb49dc146e4af
#
_cell.length_a   1.000
_cell.length_b   1.000
_cell.length_c   1.000
_cell.angle_alpha   90.00
_cell.angle_beta   90.00
_cell.angle_gamma   90.00
#
_symmetry.space_group_name_H-M   'P 1'
#
loop_
_entity.id
_entity.type
_entity.pdbx_description
1 polymer ?
#
loop_
_entity_poly.entity_id
_entity_poly.type
_entity_poly.pdbx_seq_one_letter_code
_entity_poly.pdbx_strand_id
1 'polypeptide(L)'
;MKKICFAMLLVAGRTCLGEVSAAEPMELRVYPVVPACVERMSLDDDAEIWLKKGDYEDYFASALNVLGVDWPEGSSIVYVKTAGTLNVRNTPDNLAKFEKILDEFALKSFNVEIDTRFVETGRAALEAVGYFDTNRVDAAVLQERLMERQDAKLLESVRVVTRPGEEVVGKHVKEIIYPTDFGVQLKHNIASSTNAAALLSATVEPQSFTMREIGSIVQVTPTVSDTADLIDLEFRVDLVGEPEWKDYGAKAKWEGAATYDLAMEQPLIPVRASVDTQVSVRPGRTLVFGGATDSRRANEDKFVLVFVTARLVDCADSEFVPSSRRLSDPEVRRKFESEGMESWTFFYQLSFDCCMMRAYPDPDAKPKTKEEKAAEVAEDERGIKEWFTEAAGVEWPEGSSLHKLRSLNRLWIKNTPENLAKVAKLWTNIYNDGYCRNIEFDIRYMSADRKTLSEVGYFGTSRINAAVLQNRLMAHGGARLLESPRLVTRRGEETVLKGLTEYIYPTDYEVNHALTSQMDGTNIVYGTDSAGAAVEPQSFTMRETGTIVQTTPSLTADGNFIDIELYTYLVGEPEWKDYGAKAKWKGAATYDLAMEQPFFPVRASTDTKVSMRPGATYVFGGGADRRKGDEDKFVFIFVTPRLIDP
;
A
#
# COMPACT_ATOMS: atom_id res chain seq x y z
N MET A 1 28.33 -4.23 72.23
CA MET A 1 28.37 -3.34 73.40
C MET A 1 28.00 -1.94 72.93
N LYS A 2 26.95 -1.41 73.38
CA LYS A 2 26.56 -0.12 73.96
C LYS A 2 25.08 0.08 73.76
N LYS A 3 24.37 -0.16 74.84
CA LYS A 3 22.99 0.26 75.07
C LYS A 3 23.01 1.79 75.29
N ILE A 4 22.14 2.50 74.71
CA ILE A 4 21.76 3.86 75.13
C ILE A 4 20.27 3.89 75.33
N CYS A 5 19.87 4.12 76.60
CA CYS A 5 18.49 4.42 77.00
C CYS A 5 18.11 5.81 76.54
N PHE A 6 16.81 5.97 76.14
CA PHE A 6 16.22 7.29 75.97
C PHE A 6 15.07 7.51 76.91
N ALA A 7 15.21 8.59 77.68
CA ALA A 7 14.23 9.02 78.65
C ALA A 7 13.09 9.78 77.99
N MET A 8 11.87 9.56 78.52
CA MET A 8 10.67 10.34 78.27
C MET A 8 10.84 11.78 78.69
N LEU A 9 10.40 12.68 77.81
CA LEU A 9 9.98 14.03 78.21
C LEU A 9 8.53 14.26 77.75
N LEU A 10 7.61 14.28 78.71
CA LEU A 10 6.21 14.71 78.54
C LEU A 10 6.21 16.23 78.51
N VAL A 11 5.77 16.82 77.38
CA VAL A 11 5.33 18.21 77.34
C VAL A 11 3.91 18.23 76.82
N ALA A 12 2.99 18.58 77.69
CA ALA A 12 1.60 18.83 77.35
C ALA A 12 1.48 20.21 76.66
N GLY A 13 1.12 20.18 75.39
CA GLY A 13 0.74 21.37 74.62
C GLY A 13 -0.53 21.03 73.86
N ARG A 14 -1.63 21.63 74.27
CA ARG A 14 -2.91 21.68 73.49
C ARG A 14 -2.63 22.40 72.18
N THR A 15 -2.72 21.67 71.06
CA THR A 15 -2.85 22.31 69.74
C THR A 15 -3.95 21.58 68.98
N CYS A 16 -4.68 22.35 68.24
CA CYS A 16 -5.80 21.99 67.37
C CYS A 16 -5.57 20.72 66.59
N LEU A 17 -6.46 19.76 66.78
CA LEU A 17 -6.64 18.63 65.88
C LEU A 17 -7.19 19.13 64.56
N GLY A 18 -6.32 19.51 63.59
CA GLY A 18 -6.65 19.35 62.22
C GLY A 18 -6.71 17.84 61.94
N GLU A 19 -7.78 17.38 61.36
CA GLU A 19 -7.89 16.01 60.85
C GLU A 19 -6.72 15.78 59.89
N VAL A 20 -5.71 15.08 60.33
CA VAL A 20 -4.71 14.47 59.44
C VAL A 20 -5.49 13.35 58.73
N SER A 21 -5.93 13.59 57.54
CA SER A 21 -6.42 12.53 56.64
C SER A 21 -5.35 11.42 56.64
N ALA A 22 -5.72 10.24 57.18
CA ALA A 22 -4.82 9.09 57.16
C ALA A 22 -4.51 8.82 55.68
N ALA A 23 -3.21 8.93 55.31
CA ALA A 23 -2.77 8.59 53.96
C ALA A 23 -3.28 7.16 53.66
N GLU A 24 -4.01 7.01 52.55
CA GLU A 24 -4.51 5.70 52.12
C GLU A 24 -3.35 4.71 52.00
N PRO A 25 -3.50 3.44 52.46
CA PRO A 25 -2.42 2.48 52.42
C PRO A 25 -2.01 2.20 50.96
N MET A 26 -0.73 2.31 50.65
CA MET A 26 -0.15 1.96 49.38
C MET A 26 0.10 0.46 49.30
N GLU A 27 -0.36 -0.18 48.21
CA GLU A 27 -0.10 -1.57 47.86
C GLU A 27 0.86 -1.66 46.68
N LEU A 28 1.72 -2.67 46.67
CA LEU A 28 2.52 -3.04 45.52
C LEU A 28 1.91 -4.27 44.86
N ARG A 29 1.53 -4.18 43.59
CA ARG A 29 1.08 -5.31 42.80
C ARG A 29 1.98 -5.52 41.60
N VAL A 30 2.16 -6.78 41.20
CA VAL A 30 3.00 -7.20 40.08
C VAL A 30 2.10 -7.81 39.00
N TYR A 31 2.13 -7.22 37.80
CA TYR A 31 1.32 -7.63 36.68
C TYR A 31 2.20 -8.22 35.59
N PRO A 32 1.97 -9.50 35.18
CA PRO A 32 2.64 -10.04 34.02
C PRO A 32 2.10 -9.33 32.77
N VAL A 33 3.00 -8.82 31.93
CA VAL A 33 2.65 -8.10 30.71
C VAL A 33 3.61 -8.49 29.58
N VAL A 34 3.08 -8.54 28.35
CA VAL A 34 3.92 -8.68 27.18
C VAL A 34 4.46 -7.31 26.76
N PRO A 35 5.65 -7.22 26.15
CA PRO A 35 6.22 -5.94 25.71
C PRO A 35 5.25 -5.07 24.91
N ALA A 36 4.51 -5.66 23.97
CA ALA A 36 3.51 -4.96 23.17
C ALA A 36 2.38 -4.33 23.99
N CYS A 37 2.03 -4.87 25.17
CA CYS A 37 1.07 -4.24 26.07
C CYS A 37 1.60 -2.90 26.58
N VAL A 38 2.89 -2.87 26.92
CA VAL A 38 3.57 -1.66 27.42
C VAL A 38 3.68 -0.59 26.32
N GLU A 39 4.01 -1.00 25.12
CA GLU A 39 4.07 -0.12 23.94
C GLU A 39 2.71 0.50 23.63
N ARG A 40 1.63 -0.29 23.72
CA ARG A 40 0.24 0.17 23.50
C ARG A 40 -0.29 1.10 24.58
N MET A 41 0.20 1.00 25.81
CA MET A 41 -0.17 1.90 26.90
C MET A 41 0.44 3.30 26.74
N SER A 42 1.38 3.45 25.82
CA SER A 42 1.97 4.73 25.51
C SER A 42 1.02 5.55 24.61
N LEU A 43 0.76 6.79 24.98
CA LEU A 43 -0.07 7.72 24.21
C LEU A 43 0.72 8.42 23.08
N ASP A 44 2.00 8.08 22.91
CA ASP A 44 2.92 8.77 22.00
C ASP A 44 3.45 7.81 20.93
N ASP A 45 3.50 8.25 19.68
CA ASP A 45 4.06 7.50 18.55
C ASP A 45 5.59 7.25 18.72
N ASP A 46 6.25 8.02 19.59
CA ASP A 46 7.67 7.88 19.91
C ASP A 46 7.96 6.96 21.13
N ALA A 47 6.97 6.17 21.55
CA ALA A 47 7.08 5.25 22.70
C ALA A 47 8.33 4.35 22.64
N GLU A 48 8.69 3.88 21.45
CA GLU A 48 9.87 3.04 21.23
C GLU A 48 11.18 3.76 21.61
N ILE A 49 11.24 5.08 21.40
CA ILE A 49 12.39 5.91 21.75
C ILE A 49 12.51 6.08 23.28
N TRP A 50 11.39 6.28 23.95
CA TRP A 50 11.33 6.42 25.41
C TRP A 50 11.60 5.09 26.10
N LEU A 51 11.05 4.01 25.59
CA LEU A 51 11.34 2.64 26.03
C LEU A 51 12.84 2.29 25.95
N LYS A 52 13.57 2.83 25.00
CA LYS A 52 15.03 2.67 24.87
C LYS A 52 15.83 3.53 25.85
N LYS A 53 15.29 4.66 26.35
CA LYS A 53 15.99 5.60 27.25
C LYS A 53 15.85 5.29 28.74
N GLY A 54 14.89 4.45 29.13
CA GLY A 54 14.68 4.06 30.53
C GLY A 54 13.85 5.05 31.37
N ASP A 55 13.27 6.08 30.76
CA ASP A 55 12.46 7.12 31.44
C ASP A 55 10.97 6.75 31.51
N TYR A 56 10.69 5.51 31.90
CA TYR A 56 9.33 4.93 31.86
C TYR A 56 8.37 5.49 32.91
N GLU A 57 8.89 5.80 34.10
CA GLU A 57 8.06 6.03 35.29
C GLU A 57 7.17 7.28 35.12
N ASP A 58 7.76 8.41 34.76
CA ASP A 58 7.03 9.65 34.58
C ASP A 58 6.08 9.62 33.38
N TYR A 59 6.47 8.87 32.35
CA TYR A 59 5.70 8.77 31.11
C TYR A 59 4.42 7.94 31.30
N PHE A 60 4.53 6.73 31.88
CA PHE A 60 3.36 5.91 32.17
C PHE A 60 2.43 6.55 33.20
N ALA A 61 3.00 7.16 34.23
CA ALA A 61 2.20 7.88 35.22
C ALA A 61 1.37 9.00 34.58
N SER A 62 1.97 9.75 33.64
CA SER A 62 1.27 10.81 32.92
C SER A 62 0.15 10.27 32.00
N ALA A 63 0.44 9.22 31.21
CA ALA A 63 -0.55 8.59 30.34
C ALA A 63 -1.72 7.97 31.14
N LEU A 64 -1.42 7.26 32.21
CA LEU A 64 -2.43 6.63 33.07
C LEU A 64 -3.24 7.65 33.88
N ASN A 65 -2.64 8.81 34.22
CA ASN A 65 -3.36 9.90 34.85
C ASN A 65 -4.46 10.47 33.92
N VAL A 66 -4.14 10.62 32.64
CA VAL A 66 -5.14 10.97 31.61
C VAL A 66 -6.29 9.96 31.57
N LEU A 67 -5.98 8.67 31.81
CA LEU A 67 -6.96 7.60 31.82
C LEU A 67 -7.67 7.44 33.18
N GLY A 68 -7.44 8.34 34.13
CA GLY A 68 -8.15 8.41 35.42
C GLY A 68 -7.48 7.67 36.57
N VAL A 69 -6.21 7.26 36.44
CA VAL A 69 -5.41 6.73 37.54
C VAL A 69 -4.61 7.85 38.19
N ASP A 70 -4.91 8.20 39.43
CA ASP A 70 -4.17 9.22 40.17
C ASP A 70 -2.86 8.63 40.75
N TRP A 71 -1.81 9.44 40.77
CA TRP A 71 -0.48 9.06 41.29
C TRP A 71 -0.13 9.91 42.51
N PRO A 72 -0.70 9.61 43.68
CA PRO A 72 -0.37 10.32 44.92
C PRO A 72 1.10 10.09 45.36
N GLU A 73 1.61 10.93 46.25
CA GLU A 73 2.97 10.83 46.77
C GLU A 73 3.26 9.41 47.30
N GLY A 74 4.35 8.81 46.84
CA GLY A 74 4.75 7.43 47.15
C GLY A 74 4.22 6.36 46.21
N SER A 75 3.44 6.71 45.18
CA SER A 75 3.11 5.80 44.10
C SER A 75 4.26 5.64 43.11
N SER A 76 4.33 4.50 42.43
CA SER A 76 5.34 4.24 41.39
C SER A 76 4.86 3.18 40.41
N ILE A 77 5.38 3.22 39.18
CA ILE A 77 5.21 2.20 38.17
C ILE A 77 6.55 1.89 37.52
N VAL A 78 6.95 0.62 37.51
CA VAL A 78 8.24 0.18 36.96
C VAL A 78 8.00 -1.01 36.03
N TYR A 79 8.45 -0.88 34.78
CA TYR A 79 8.45 -1.99 33.83
C TYR A 79 9.76 -2.77 33.90
N VAL A 80 9.68 -4.03 34.30
CA VAL A 80 10.83 -4.94 34.35
C VAL A 80 10.84 -5.78 33.07
N LYS A 81 11.49 -5.27 32.03
CA LYS A 81 11.52 -5.88 30.68
C LYS A 81 12.00 -7.33 30.70
N THR A 82 13.03 -7.66 31.50
CA THR A 82 13.58 -9.02 31.60
C THR A 82 12.64 -10.03 32.26
N ALA A 83 11.72 -9.55 33.10
CA ALA A 83 10.71 -10.39 33.78
C ALA A 83 9.35 -10.33 33.07
N GLY A 84 9.15 -9.42 32.12
CA GLY A 84 7.85 -9.20 31.50
C GLY A 84 6.79 -8.76 32.51
N THR A 85 7.13 -7.87 33.46
CA THR A 85 6.22 -7.45 34.52
C THR A 85 6.15 -5.94 34.68
N LEU A 86 4.97 -5.42 34.96
CA LEU A 86 4.74 -4.08 35.52
C LEU A 86 4.59 -4.17 37.02
N ASN A 87 5.45 -3.51 37.76
CA ASN A 87 5.36 -3.40 39.21
C ASN A 87 4.74 -2.05 39.53
N VAL A 88 3.51 -2.05 40.05
CA VAL A 88 2.75 -0.83 40.31
C VAL A 88 2.49 -0.71 41.81
N ARG A 89 2.90 0.42 42.39
CA ARG A 89 2.60 0.80 43.75
C ARG A 89 1.64 1.98 43.74
N ASN A 90 0.44 1.78 44.29
CA ASN A 90 -0.58 2.83 44.36
C ASN A 90 -1.63 2.48 45.43
N THR A 91 -2.64 3.33 45.61
CA THR A 91 -3.79 3.03 46.47
C THR A 91 -4.63 1.90 45.87
N PRO A 92 -5.35 1.12 46.69
CA PRO A 92 -6.21 0.03 46.20
C PRO A 92 -7.21 0.47 45.13
N ASP A 93 -7.79 1.66 45.27
CA ASP A 93 -8.74 2.22 44.30
C ASP A 93 -8.08 2.52 42.95
N ASN A 94 -6.91 3.15 42.97
CA ASN A 94 -6.14 3.41 41.75
C ASN A 94 -5.62 2.13 41.10
N LEU A 95 -5.20 1.12 41.89
CA LEU A 95 -4.83 -0.19 41.38
C LEU A 95 -6.02 -0.90 40.72
N ALA A 96 -7.23 -0.78 41.27
CA ALA A 96 -8.43 -1.33 40.63
C ALA A 96 -8.79 -0.63 39.31
N LYS A 97 -8.57 0.70 39.21
CA LYS A 97 -8.68 1.44 37.94
C LYS A 97 -7.59 0.99 36.94
N PHE A 98 -6.35 0.87 37.43
CA PHE A 98 -5.24 0.40 36.61
C PHE A 98 -5.46 -1.01 36.06
N GLU A 99 -5.97 -1.94 36.88
CA GLU A 99 -6.30 -3.30 36.44
C GLU A 99 -7.32 -3.32 35.31
N LYS A 100 -8.36 -2.48 35.40
CA LYS A 100 -9.34 -2.36 34.31
C LYS A 100 -8.72 -1.82 33.04
N ILE A 101 -7.82 -0.83 33.14
CA ILE A 101 -7.07 -0.30 32.00
C ILE A 101 -6.12 -1.38 31.45
N LEU A 102 -5.36 -2.05 32.32
CA LEU A 102 -4.46 -3.10 31.91
C LEU A 102 -5.20 -4.24 31.19
N ASP A 103 -6.35 -4.65 31.69
CA ASP A 103 -7.22 -5.62 31.01
C ASP A 103 -7.65 -5.15 29.61
N GLU A 104 -7.84 -3.86 29.40
CA GLU A 104 -8.17 -3.30 28.09
C GLU A 104 -6.99 -3.38 27.13
N PHE A 105 -5.77 -3.09 27.63
CA PHE A 105 -4.54 -3.15 26.85
C PHE A 105 -3.94 -4.56 26.74
N ALA A 106 -4.12 -5.40 27.77
CA ALA A 106 -3.70 -6.80 27.74
C ALA A 106 -4.60 -7.67 26.87
N LEU A 107 -5.65 -7.05 26.34
CA LEU A 107 -6.67 -7.75 25.59
C LEU A 107 -6.16 -8.48 24.38
N LYS A 108 -6.48 -9.75 24.40
CA LYS A 108 -6.62 -10.66 23.26
C LYS A 108 -5.27 -11.12 22.73
N SER A 109 -4.80 -12.20 23.32
CA SER A 109 -3.69 -13.03 22.82
C SER A 109 -4.06 -13.72 21.50
N PHE A 110 -4.47 -12.95 20.48
CA PHE A 110 -4.61 -13.45 19.14
C PHE A 110 -3.73 -12.66 18.18
N ASN A 111 -3.31 -13.35 17.15
CA ASN A 111 -2.62 -12.77 16.02
C ASN A 111 -3.59 -12.68 14.82
N VAL A 112 -3.18 -11.94 13.81
CA VAL A 112 -3.84 -11.91 12.52
C VAL A 112 -2.97 -12.67 11.53
N GLU A 113 -3.51 -13.74 10.94
CA GLU A 113 -2.91 -14.46 9.84
C GLU A 113 -3.46 -13.88 8.53
N ILE A 114 -2.58 -13.54 7.60
CA ILE A 114 -2.91 -13.09 6.26
C ILE A 114 -2.33 -14.07 5.25
N ASP A 115 -3.22 -14.73 4.49
CA ASP A 115 -2.87 -15.66 3.41
C ASP A 115 -3.12 -14.95 2.07
N THR A 116 -2.05 -14.67 1.32
CA THR A 116 -2.07 -14.02 0.02
C THR A 116 -1.67 -15.01 -1.05
N ARG A 117 -2.52 -15.18 -2.09
CA ARG A 117 -2.27 -16.11 -3.20
C ARG A 117 -2.36 -15.40 -4.53
N PHE A 118 -1.36 -15.63 -5.36
CA PHE A 118 -1.30 -15.12 -6.73
C PHE A 118 -1.63 -16.24 -7.71
N VAL A 119 -2.70 -16.07 -8.46
CA VAL A 119 -3.21 -17.09 -9.39
C VAL A 119 -3.22 -16.55 -10.82
N GLU A 120 -2.46 -17.18 -11.71
CA GLU A 120 -2.52 -16.92 -13.15
C GLU A 120 -3.57 -17.83 -13.81
N THR A 121 -4.40 -17.24 -14.66
CA THR A 121 -5.45 -17.99 -15.37
C THR A 121 -5.80 -17.33 -16.70
N GLY A 122 -6.40 -18.10 -17.60
CA GLY A 122 -6.87 -17.60 -18.90
C GLY A 122 -8.30 -17.08 -18.85
N ARG A 123 -8.69 -16.31 -19.88
CA ARG A 123 -10.05 -15.78 -20.05
C ARG A 123 -11.11 -16.88 -19.99
N ALA A 124 -10.91 -17.98 -20.71
CA ALA A 124 -11.88 -19.08 -20.75
C ALA A 124 -12.12 -19.70 -19.37
N ALA A 125 -11.07 -19.80 -18.54
CA ALA A 125 -11.22 -20.25 -17.17
C ALA A 125 -12.01 -19.28 -16.32
N LEU A 126 -11.75 -17.96 -16.44
CA LEU A 126 -12.48 -16.91 -15.74
C LEU A 126 -13.97 -16.89 -16.14
N GLU A 127 -14.28 -17.08 -17.41
CA GLU A 127 -15.65 -17.23 -17.90
C GLU A 127 -16.31 -18.47 -17.28
N ALA A 128 -15.63 -19.61 -17.27
CA ALA A 128 -16.17 -20.87 -16.75
C ALA A 128 -16.44 -20.83 -15.23
N VAL A 129 -15.68 -20.06 -14.45
CA VAL A 129 -15.89 -19.91 -13.00
C VAL A 129 -16.86 -18.80 -12.64
N GLY A 130 -17.37 -18.04 -13.64
CA GLY A 130 -18.35 -16.97 -13.45
C GLY A 130 -17.75 -15.63 -13.01
N TYR A 131 -16.45 -15.40 -13.29
CA TYR A 131 -15.79 -14.13 -12.92
C TYR A 131 -16.43 -12.91 -13.57
N PHE A 132 -16.95 -13.07 -14.82
CA PHE A 132 -17.58 -12.02 -15.60
C PHE A 132 -19.10 -11.96 -15.44
N ASP A 133 -19.68 -12.82 -14.61
CA ASP A 133 -21.13 -12.87 -14.42
C ASP A 133 -21.64 -11.57 -13.76
N THR A 134 -22.88 -11.20 -14.11
CA THR A 134 -23.55 -10.06 -13.48
C THR A 134 -23.82 -10.30 -11.98
N ASN A 135 -24.04 -11.56 -11.61
CA ASN A 135 -24.11 -11.99 -10.22
C ASN A 135 -22.70 -12.31 -9.74
N ARG A 136 -22.20 -11.48 -8.83
CA ARG A 136 -20.86 -11.63 -8.26
C ARG A 136 -20.68 -13.00 -7.61
N VAL A 137 -19.69 -13.75 -8.05
CA VAL A 137 -19.23 -14.96 -7.35
C VAL A 137 -18.40 -14.54 -6.13
N ASP A 138 -18.64 -15.17 -4.99
CA ASP A 138 -17.84 -14.96 -3.77
C ASP A 138 -16.36 -15.26 -4.04
N ALA A 139 -15.44 -14.46 -3.48
CA ALA A 139 -14.02 -14.55 -3.79
C ALA A 139 -13.42 -15.89 -3.32
N ALA A 140 -13.87 -16.45 -2.20
CA ALA A 140 -13.39 -17.75 -1.73
C ALA A 140 -13.85 -18.87 -2.66
N VAL A 141 -15.13 -18.82 -3.12
CA VAL A 141 -15.65 -19.78 -4.11
C VAL A 141 -14.94 -19.65 -5.45
N LEU A 142 -14.65 -18.40 -5.87
CA LEU A 142 -13.89 -18.14 -7.09
C LEU A 142 -12.48 -18.75 -7.00
N GLN A 143 -11.80 -18.54 -5.87
CA GLN A 143 -10.49 -19.11 -5.60
C GLN A 143 -10.52 -20.64 -5.63
N GLU A 144 -11.47 -21.27 -4.93
CA GLU A 144 -11.64 -22.73 -4.89
C GLU A 144 -11.83 -23.31 -6.30
N ARG A 145 -12.79 -22.76 -7.06
CA ARG A 145 -13.05 -23.19 -8.45
C ARG A 145 -11.84 -23.05 -9.36
N LEU A 146 -11.06 -21.98 -9.22
CA LEU A 146 -9.84 -21.78 -10.01
C LEU A 146 -8.76 -22.78 -9.62
N MET A 147 -8.59 -23.06 -8.32
CA MET A 147 -7.56 -23.99 -7.84
C MET A 147 -7.84 -25.46 -8.23
N GLU A 148 -9.09 -25.82 -8.52
CA GLU A 148 -9.46 -27.14 -9.04
C GLU A 148 -9.18 -27.30 -10.55
N ARG A 149 -8.90 -26.21 -11.26
CA ARG A 149 -8.72 -26.22 -12.71
C ARG A 149 -7.25 -26.44 -13.09
N GLN A 150 -7.04 -27.19 -14.18
CA GLN A 150 -5.70 -27.40 -14.74
C GLN A 150 -5.16 -26.20 -15.54
N ASP A 151 -6.06 -25.31 -16.00
CA ASP A 151 -5.75 -24.11 -16.76
C ASP A 151 -5.57 -22.85 -15.88
N ALA A 152 -5.63 -23.01 -14.56
CA ALA A 152 -5.24 -22.01 -13.58
C ALA A 152 -3.96 -22.47 -12.85
N LYS A 153 -3.05 -21.53 -12.61
CA LYS A 153 -1.74 -21.79 -12.00
C LYS A 153 -1.55 -20.92 -10.77
N LEU A 154 -1.33 -21.54 -9.63
CA LEU A 154 -0.81 -20.85 -8.45
C LEU A 154 0.64 -20.43 -8.74
N LEU A 155 0.90 -19.13 -8.75
CA LEU A 155 2.24 -18.57 -8.97
C LEU A 155 3.03 -18.52 -7.68
N GLU A 156 2.42 -17.92 -6.66
CA GLU A 156 3.00 -17.69 -5.34
C GLU A 156 1.92 -17.80 -4.27
N SER A 157 2.33 -18.17 -3.05
CA SER A 157 1.51 -18.14 -1.85
C SER A 157 2.36 -17.64 -0.70
N VAL A 158 1.98 -16.49 -0.15
CA VAL A 158 2.70 -15.87 0.97
C VAL A 158 1.76 -15.82 2.17
N ARG A 159 2.20 -16.39 3.28
CA ARG A 159 1.48 -16.35 4.55
C ARG A 159 2.30 -15.58 5.56
N VAL A 160 1.69 -14.59 6.17
CA VAL A 160 2.29 -13.78 7.23
C VAL A 160 1.38 -13.77 8.46
N VAL A 161 1.99 -13.65 9.62
CA VAL A 161 1.27 -13.59 10.89
C VAL A 161 1.84 -12.43 11.70
N THR A 162 0.97 -11.57 12.21
CA THR A 162 1.36 -10.43 13.04
C THR A 162 0.33 -10.13 14.11
N ARG A 163 0.67 -9.28 15.05
CA ARG A 163 -0.28 -8.75 16.02
C ARG A 163 -1.12 -7.63 15.42
N PRO A 164 -2.32 -7.39 15.91
CA PRO A 164 -3.09 -6.21 15.53
C PRO A 164 -2.29 -4.92 15.79
N GLY A 165 -2.26 -4.02 14.81
CA GLY A 165 -1.54 -2.76 14.84
C GLY A 165 -0.05 -2.83 14.45
N GLU A 166 0.50 -4.01 14.20
CA GLU A 166 1.90 -4.19 13.81
C GLU A 166 2.05 -4.50 12.33
N GLU A 167 2.92 -3.75 11.66
CA GLU A 167 3.27 -4.04 10.27
C GLU A 167 4.04 -5.35 10.16
N VAL A 168 3.75 -6.12 9.13
CA VAL A 168 4.52 -7.29 8.73
C VAL A 168 4.86 -7.25 7.25
N VAL A 169 6.09 -7.60 6.92
CA VAL A 169 6.56 -7.72 5.54
C VAL A 169 7.05 -9.13 5.28
N GLY A 170 6.36 -9.82 4.36
CA GLY A 170 6.78 -11.12 3.82
C GLY A 170 7.41 -10.93 2.44
N LYS A 171 8.64 -11.39 2.25
CA LYS A 171 9.34 -11.27 0.96
C LYS A 171 9.85 -12.63 0.49
N HIS A 172 9.54 -12.99 -0.76
CA HIS A 172 10.17 -14.06 -1.51
C HIS A 172 10.79 -13.46 -2.77
N VAL A 173 11.96 -12.87 -2.63
CA VAL A 173 12.55 -12.05 -3.69
C VAL A 173 13.98 -12.48 -4.01
N LYS A 174 14.38 -12.17 -5.24
CA LYS A 174 15.75 -12.18 -5.72
C LYS A 174 16.14 -10.77 -6.09
N GLU A 175 17.26 -10.29 -5.60
CA GLU A 175 17.80 -9.00 -5.98
C GLU A 175 18.56 -9.12 -7.30
N ILE A 176 18.20 -8.32 -8.28
CA ILE A 176 18.95 -8.16 -9.51
C ILE A 176 19.66 -6.81 -9.49
N ILE A 177 20.92 -6.82 -9.89
CA ILE A 177 21.73 -5.61 -10.01
C ILE A 177 22.04 -5.45 -11.49
N TYR A 178 21.77 -4.26 -12.02
CA TYR A 178 21.99 -3.95 -13.42
C TYR A 178 22.57 -2.55 -13.57
N PRO A 179 23.39 -2.31 -14.65
CA PRO A 179 23.96 -1.01 -14.90
C PRO A 179 22.90 -0.03 -15.38
N THR A 180 23.00 1.22 -14.95
CA THR A 180 22.13 2.31 -15.42
C THR A 180 22.82 3.18 -16.47
N ASP A 181 24.09 2.91 -16.74
CA ASP A 181 24.87 3.62 -17.73
C ASP A 181 26.01 2.75 -18.28
N PHE A 182 26.54 3.08 -19.44
CA PHE A 182 27.62 2.36 -20.10
C PHE A 182 28.63 3.35 -20.70
N GLY A 183 29.92 3.03 -20.57
CA GLY A 183 30.99 3.75 -21.26
C GLY A 183 31.63 2.85 -22.32
N VAL A 184 31.85 3.39 -23.52
CA VAL A 184 32.56 2.68 -24.58
C VAL A 184 33.98 3.22 -24.68
N GLN A 185 34.98 2.36 -24.50
CA GLN A 185 36.38 2.69 -24.68
C GLN A 185 36.90 2.14 -26.00
N LEU A 186 37.40 3.01 -26.88
CA LEU A 186 38.04 2.65 -28.11
C LEU A 186 39.55 2.61 -27.91
N LYS A 187 40.21 1.47 -28.13
CA LYS A 187 41.68 1.33 -28.06
C LYS A 187 42.28 1.18 -29.46
N HIS A 188 43.18 2.06 -29.77
CA HIS A 188 44.02 1.97 -30.97
C HIS A 188 45.25 1.13 -30.68
N ASN A 189 45.38 -0.04 -31.31
CA ASN A 189 46.65 -0.77 -31.31
C ASN A 189 47.48 -0.35 -32.50
N ILE A 190 48.49 0.43 -32.25
CA ILE A 190 49.47 0.83 -33.29
C ILE A 190 50.41 -0.37 -33.51
N ALA A 191 50.13 -1.16 -34.54
CA ALA A 191 51.08 -2.20 -34.94
C ALA A 191 52.26 -1.55 -35.71
N SER A 192 53.48 -1.84 -35.29
CA SER A 192 54.72 -1.29 -35.84
C SER A 192 55.14 -1.88 -37.22
N SER A 193 54.21 -2.40 -38.01
CA SER A 193 54.51 -2.97 -39.33
C SER A 193 53.73 -2.27 -40.44
N THR A 194 54.41 -1.98 -41.52
CA THR A 194 54.01 -1.18 -42.69
C THR A 194 52.79 -1.72 -43.47
N ASN A 195 52.11 -2.73 -43.03
CA ASN A 195 50.94 -3.34 -43.71
C ASN A 195 49.81 -3.83 -42.79
N ALA A 196 49.76 -3.41 -41.56
CA ALA A 196 48.66 -3.83 -40.67
C ALA A 196 47.64 -2.69 -40.55
N ALA A 197 46.41 -2.96 -40.97
CA ALA A 197 45.25 -2.17 -40.56
C ALA A 197 45.29 -2.04 -39.03
N ALA A 198 45.24 -0.83 -38.52
CA ALA A 198 45.20 -0.60 -37.07
C ALA A 198 44.05 -1.40 -36.47
N LEU A 199 44.37 -2.39 -35.64
CA LEU A 199 43.39 -3.18 -34.92
C LEU A 199 42.77 -2.27 -33.87
N LEU A 200 41.57 -1.79 -34.15
CA LEU A 200 40.74 -1.11 -33.19
C LEU A 200 40.07 -2.15 -32.31
N SER A 201 40.15 -2.01 -31.02
CA SER A 201 39.33 -2.76 -30.06
C SER A 201 38.37 -1.83 -29.34
N ALA A 202 37.13 -2.22 -29.20
CA ALA A 202 36.14 -1.53 -28.40
C ALA A 202 35.81 -2.38 -27.17
N THR A 203 35.73 -1.75 -26.02
CA THR A 203 35.28 -2.40 -24.78
C THR A 203 34.14 -1.59 -24.19
N VAL A 204 33.11 -2.27 -23.74
CA VAL A 204 31.99 -1.67 -22.99
C VAL A 204 32.25 -1.83 -21.50
N GLU A 205 32.16 -0.75 -20.76
CA GLU A 205 32.31 -0.72 -19.31
C GLU A 205 30.97 -0.32 -18.70
N PRO A 206 30.24 -1.25 -18.06
CA PRO A 206 29.01 -0.90 -17.34
C PRO A 206 29.33 0.03 -16.17
N GLN A 207 28.50 1.05 -15.98
CA GLN A 207 28.67 2.08 -14.96
C GLN A 207 27.37 2.28 -14.19
N SER A 208 27.44 2.89 -13.00
CA SER A 208 26.28 3.32 -12.23
C SER A 208 25.22 2.22 -12.08
N PHE A 209 25.43 1.31 -11.14
CA PHE A 209 24.53 0.19 -10.93
C PHE A 209 23.37 0.56 -10.02
N THR A 210 22.18 -0.03 -10.28
CA THR A 210 21.01 0.00 -9.41
C THR A 210 20.52 -1.41 -9.12
N MET A 211 19.66 -1.54 -8.10
CA MET A 211 19.09 -2.81 -7.66
C MET A 211 17.57 -2.81 -7.81
N ARG A 212 17.03 -3.94 -8.22
CA ARG A 212 15.57 -4.18 -8.24
C ARG A 212 15.28 -5.55 -7.64
N GLU A 213 14.30 -5.61 -6.71
CA GLU A 213 13.74 -6.85 -6.20
C GLU A 213 12.75 -7.45 -7.20
N ILE A 214 12.87 -8.74 -7.50
CA ILE A 214 11.93 -9.53 -8.30
C ILE A 214 11.41 -10.70 -7.48
N GLY A 215 10.14 -11.05 -7.62
CA GLY A 215 9.44 -12.04 -6.79
C GLY A 215 8.22 -11.44 -6.12
N SER A 216 7.80 -11.99 -4.99
CA SER A 216 6.63 -11.52 -4.25
C SER A 216 6.99 -10.75 -2.98
N ILE A 217 6.27 -9.65 -2.76
CA ILE A 217 6.32 -8.83 -1.55
C ILE A 217 4.89 -8.67 -1.05
N VAL A 218 4.69 -8.94 0.24
CA VAL A 218 3.42 -8.70 0.94
C VAL A 218 3.73 -7.87 2.17
N GLN A 219 3.20 -6.66 2.23
CA GLN A 219 3.32 -5.73 3.35
C GLN A 219 1.91 -5.44 3.86
N VAL A 220 1.65 -5.63 5.13
CA VAL A 220 0.32 -5.44 5.70
C VAL A 220 0.37 -5.02 7.15
N THR A 221 -0.51 -4.07 7.50
CA THR A 221 -0.77 -3.63 8.87
C THR A 221 -2.24 -3.92 9.19
N PRO A 222 -2.55 -5.01 9.92
CA PRO A 222 -3.92 -5.32 10.30
C PRO A 222 -4.30 -4.59 11.58
N THR A 223 -5.53 -4.07 11.65
CA THR A 223 -6.16 -3.63 12.90
C THR A 223 -7.47 -4.41 13.11
N VAL A 224 -7.85 -4.62 14.34
CA VAL A 224 -9.00 -5.50 14.67
C VAL A 224 -9.99 -4.76 15.55
N SER A 225 -11.28 -4.85 15.19
CA SER A 225 -12.38 -4.27 15.98
C SER A 225 -12.45 -4.84 17.39
N ASP A 226 -13.07 -4.11 18.32
CA ASP A 226 -13.23 -4.54 19.72
C ASP A 226 -13.94 -5.88 19.87
N THR A 227 -14.91 -6.12 18.99
CA THR A 227 -15.68 -7.36 18.94
C THR A 227 -14.97 -8.48 18.19
N ALA A 228 -13.81 -8.19 17.60
CA ALA A 228 -13.05 -9.10 16.75
C ALA A 228 -13.86 -9.66 15.55
N ASP A 229 -14.89 -8.93 15.12
CA ASP A 229 -15.74 -9.28 13.97
C ASP A 229 -15.30 -8.61 12.67
N LEU A 230 -14.36 -7.67 12.76
CA LEU A 230 -13.83 -6.95 11.63
C LEU A 230 -12.30 -6.79 11.74
N ILE A 231 -11.60 -6.98 10.64
CA ILE A 231 -10.17 -6.75 10.45
C ILE A 231 -10.04 -5.67 9.38
N ASP A 232 -9.41 -4.55 9.72
CA ASP A 232 -9.00 -3.55 8.76
C ASP A 232 -7.58 -3.85 8.33
N LEU A 233 -7.33 -3.83 7.03
CA LEU A 233 -6.04 -4.10 6.42
C LEU A 233 -5.58 -2.86 5.66
N GLU A 234 -4.46 -2.28 6.05
CA GLU A 234 -3.62 -1.49 5.17
C GLU A 234 -2.68 -2.46 4.47
N PHE A 235 -2.79 -2.58 3.14
CA PHE A 235 -2.31 -3.73 2.43
C PHE A 235 -1.64 -3.35 1.12
N ARG A 236 -0.39 -3.74 0.98
CA ARG A 236 0.37 -3.59 -0.26
C ARG A 236 0.99 -4.92 -0.66
N VAL A 237 0.80 -5.30 -1.92
CA VAL A 237 1.42 -6.49 -2.50
C VAL A 237 1.99 -6.20 -3.87
N ASP A 238 3.14 -6.80 -4.15
CA ASP A 238 3.79 -6.77 -5.44
C ASP A 238 4.16 -8.19 -5.86
N LEU A 239 3.90 -8.55 -7.11
CA LEU A 239 4.43 -9.74 -7.77
C LEU A 239 5.19 -9.31 -9.02
N VAL A 240 6.51 -9.35 -8.93
CA VAL A 240 7.42 -8.97 -10.01
C VAL A 240 8.00 -10.23 -10.62
N GLY A 241 7.85 -10.42 -11.93
CA GLY A 241 8.37 -11.57 -12.65
C GLY A 241 9.83 -11.44 -13.03
N GLU A 242 10.41 -12.54 -13.52
CA GLU A 242 11.77 -12.54 -14.05
C GLU A 242 11.88 -11.57 -15.24
N PRO A 243 12.94 -10.76 -15.30
CA PRO A 243 13.14 -9.83 -16.38
C PRO A 243 13.51 -10.51 -17.68
N GLU A 244 13.13 -9.91 -18.78
CA GLU A 244 13.72 -10.17 -20.08
C GLU A 244 14.79 -9.12 -20.35
N TRP A 245 15.91 -9.54 -20.92
CA TRP A 245 17.02 -8.63 -21.20
C TRP A 245 16.97 -8.14 -22.64
N LYS A 246 17.03 -6.84 -22.82
CA LYS A 246 17.13 -6.22 -24.13
C LYS A 246 18.51 -5.61 -24.29
N ASP A 247 19.22 -6.05 -25.34
CA ASP A 247 20.53 -5.53 -25.69
C ASP A 247 20.40 -4.33 -26.64
N TYR A 248 20.83 -3.18 -26.18
CA TYR A 248 20.87 -1.93 -26.95
C TYR A 248 22.19 -1.75 -27.73
N GLY A 249 23.22 -2.56 -27.43
CA GLY A 249 24.51 -2.56 -28.13
C GLY A 249 24.60 -3.54 -29.28
N ALA A 250 23.63 -4.46 -29.43
CA ALA A 250 23.68 -5.60 -30.37
C ALA A 250 23.89 -5.20 -31.86
N LYS A 251 23.60 -3.95 -32.22
CA LYS A 251 23.72 -3.44 -33.60
C LYS A 251 24.93 -2.58 -33.84
N ALA A 252 25.76 -2.34 -32.82
CA ALA A 252 27.04 -1.66 -33.00
C ALA A 252 28.05 -2.57 -33.70
N LYS A 253 28.06 -2.63 -35.04
CA LYS A 253 28.96 -3.44 -35.86
C LYS A 253 30.11 -2.59 -36.38
N TRP A 254 31.32 -3.09 -36.16
CA TRP A 254 32.51 -2.61 -36.85
C TRP A 254 32.74 -3.38 -38.15
N GLU A 255 32.72 -2.73 -39.28
CA GLU A 255 33.23 -3.30 -40.52
C GLU A 255 34.74 -3.08 -40.59
N GLY A 256 35.48 -4.04 -40.14
CA GLY A 256 36.95 -4.11 -40.18
C GLY A 256 37.34 -5.38 -39.42
N ALA A 257 38.48 -5.93 -39.59
CA ALA A 257 38.97 -7.27 -39.22
C ALA A 257 38.50 -7.96 -37.89
N ALA A 258 37.69 -7.33 -37.04
CA ALA A 258 37.11 -7.96 -35.84
C ALA A 258 35.68 -7.47 -35.56
N THR A 259 34.78 -8.40 -35.32
CA THR A 259 33.42 -8.14 -34.80
C THR A 259 33.52 -8.02 -33.30
N TYR A 260 33.13 -6.89 -32.73
CA TYR A 260 33.06 -6.70 -31.29
C TYR A 260 31.61 -6.87 -30.81
N ASP A 261 31.45 -7.63 -29.75
CA ASP A 261 30.20 -7.73 -29.04
C ASP A 261 30.16 -6.58 -28.02
N LEU A 262 29.34 -5.57 -28.30
CA LEU A 262 29.13 -4.43 -27.43
C LEU A 262 27.79 -4.61 -26.70
N ALA A 263 27.62 -5.70 -25.99
CA ALA A 263 26.40 -5.98 -25.25
C ALA A 263 26.14 -4.91 -24.17
N MET A 264 25.00 -4.22 -24.29
CA MET A 264 24.50 -3.21 -23.35
C MET A 264 23.09 -3.59 -22.93
N GLU A 265 23.01 -4.59 -22.07
CA GLU A 265 21.75 -5.21 -21.70
C GLU A 265 21.05 -4.42 -20.61
N GLN A 266 19.74 -4.16 -20.82
CA GLN A 266 18.84 -3.59 -19.82
C GLN A 266 17.66 -4.53 -19.57
N PRO A 267 17.21 -4.65 -18.30
CA PRO A 267 16.08 -5.53 -17.96
C PRO A 267 14.74 -4.89 -18.36
N LEU A 268 13.86 -5.68 -18.91
CA LEU A 268 12.43 -5.40 -19.05
C LEU A 268 11.73 -6.14 -17.91
N ILE A 269 11.25 -5.39 -16.91
CA ILE A 269 10.79 -5.97 -15.64
C ILE A 269 9.26 -6.04 -15.63
N PRO A 270 8.66 -7.26 -15.62
CA PRO A 270 7.22 -7.40 -15.57
C PRO A 270 6.71 -7.30 -14.13
N VAL A 271 5.95 -6.29 -13.82
CA VAL A 271 5.12 -6.21 -12.60
C VAL A 271 3.78 -6.88 -12.90
N ARG A 272 3.66 -8.14 -12.53
CA ARG A 272 2.53 -9.01 -12.89
C ARG A 272 1.25 -8.68 -12.12
N ALA A 273 1.40 -8.23 -10.88
CA ALA A 273 0.35 -7.67 -10.06
C ALA A 273 0.98 -6.76 -9.02
N SER A 274 0.41 -5.58 -8.83
CA SER A 274 0.71 -4.67 -7.74
C SER A 274 -0.60 -4.08 -7.25
N VAL A 275 -0.85 -4.15 -5.95
CA VAL A 275 -2.05 -3.63 -5.30
C VAL A 275 -1.63 -2.88 -4.06
N ASP A 276 -2.12 -1.66 -3.91
CA ASP A 276 -1.96 -0.83 -2.74
C ASP A 276 -3.36 -0.31 -2.35
N THR A 277 -3.84 -0.68 -1.16
CA THR A 277 -5.22 -0.41 -0.78
C THR A 277 -5.45 -0.53 0.73
N GLN A 278 -6.56 0.02 1.18
CA GLN A 278 -7.09 -0.18 2.53
C GLN A 278 -8.48 -0.78 2.45
N VAL A 279 -8.70 -1.88 3.18
CA VAL A 279 -9.95 -2.63 3.15
C VAL A 279 -10.34 -3.13 4.53
N SER A 280 -11.65 -3.34 4.72
CA SER A 280 -12.19 -4.01 5.91
C SER A 280 -12.67 -5.40 5.52
N VAL A 281 -12.36 -6.40 6.32
CA VAL A 281 -12.74 -7.79 6.05
C VAL A 281 -13.15 -8.50 7.33
N ARG A 282 -14.18 -9.34 7.27
CA ARG A 282 -14.53 -10.23 8.38
C ARG A 282 -13.52 -11.36 8.49
N PRO A 283 -13.16 -11.82 9.69
CA PRO A 283 -12.28 -12.96 9.87
C PRO A 283 -12.73 -14.17 9.03
N GLY A 284 -11.78 -14.73 8.26
CA GLY A 284 -12.03 -15.88 7.37
C GLY A 284 -12.58 -15.54 5.98
N ARG A 285 -12.95 -14.29 5.71
CA ARG A 285 -13.41 -13.85 4.38
C ARG A 285 -12.22 -13.63 3.44
N THR A 286 -12.47 -13.87 2.17
CA THR A 286 -11.48 -13.66 1.10
C THR A 286 -11.89 -12.48 0.23
N LEU A 287 -10.93 -11.64 -0.11
CA LEU A 287 -11.05 -10.60 -1.12
C LEU A 287 -10.28 -10.99 -2.37
N VAL A 288 -10.66 -10.44 -3.53
CA VAL A 288 -9.98 -10.66 -4.80
C VAL A 288 -9.66 -9.34 -5.47
N PHE A 289 -8.42 -9.24 -5.94
CA PHE A 289 -7.87 -8.11 -6.68
C PHE A 289 -7.20 -8.63 -7.96
N GLY A 290 -6.82 -7.74 -8.87
CA GLY A 290 -6.06 -8.11 -10.07
C GLY A 290 -6.92 -8.16 -11.32
N GLY A 291 -6.57 -9.05 -12.24
CA GLY A 291 -7.22 -9.12 -13.56
C GLY A 291 -6.64 -8.12 -14.57
N ALA A 292 -5.53 -7.46 -14.23
CA ALA A 292 -4.67 -6.75 -15.16
C ALA A 292 -3.54 -7.69 -15.64
N THR A 293 -2.93 -7.37 -16.78
CA THR A 293 -1.79 -8.10 -17.34
C THR A 293 -0.63 -7.15 -17.61
N ASP A 294 0.57 -7.71 -17.67
CA ASP A 294 1.69 -6.95 -18.26
C ASP A 294 1.49 -6.83 -19.79
N SER A 295 2.01 -5.74 -20.39
CA SER A 295 1.80 -5.43 -21.80
C SER A 295 2.26 -6.53 -22.77
N ARG A 296 3.28 -7.31 -22.39
CA ARG A 296 3.84 -8.39 -23.21
C ARG A 296 2.91 -9.59 -23.29
N ARG A 297 2.05 -9.77 -22.27
CA ARG A 297 1.09 -10.88 -22.17
C ARG A 297 -0.32 -10.53 -22.56
N ALA A 298 -0.58 -9.29 -22.93
CA ALA A 298 -1.91 -8.81 -23.35
C ALA A 298 -2.51 -9.61 -24.51
N ASN A 299 -1.69 -10.28 -25.31
CA ASN A 299 -2.13 -11.16 -26.40
C ASN A 299 -2.37 -12.62 -25.97
N GLU A 300 -1.93 -13.02 -24.78
CA GLU A 300 -2.05 -14.40 -24.29
C GLU A 300 -3.36 -14.67 -23.56
N ASP A 301 -4.22 -13.65 -23.40
CA ASP A 301 -5.48 -13.71 -22.62
C ASP A 301 -5.27 -14.28 -21.21
N LYS A 302 -4.12 -13.99 -20.59
CA LYS A 302 -3.76 -14.42 -19.24
C LYS A 302 -3.86 -13.27 -18.25
N PHE A 303 -4.43 -13.54 -17.11
CA PHE A 303 -4.67 -12.61 -16.02
C PHE A 303 -4.06 -13.11 -14.73
N VAL A 304 -3.62 -12.20 -13.89
CA VAL A 304 -3.18 -12.52 -12.53
C VAL A 304 -4.21 -11.98 -11.54
N LEU A 305 -4.70 -12.87 -10.69
CA LEU A 305 -5.58 -12.53 -9.58
C LEU A 305 -4.83 -12.70 -8.27
N VAL A 306 -5.09 -11.79 -7.33
CA VAL A 306 -4.57 -11.80 -5.97
C VAL A 306 -5.72 -12.06 -5.02
N PHE A 307 -5.67 -13.17 -4.30
CA PHE A 307 -6.63 -13.53 -3.26
C PHE A 307 -6.01 -13.26 -1.89
N VAL A 308 -6.74 -12.56 -1.05
CA VAL A 308 -6.29 -12.20 0.30
C VAL A 308 -7.33 -12.66 1.30
N THR A 309 -6.90 -13.49 2.25
CA THR A 309 -7.74 -13.99 3.34
C THR A 309 -7.11 -13.62 4.66
N ALA A 310 -7.85 -12.92 5.52
CA ALA A 310 -7.39 -12.58 6.87
C ALA A 310 -8.16 -13.40 7.90
N ARG A 311 -7.44 -13.96 8.89
CA ARG A 311 -8.01 -14.77 9.98
C ARG A 311 -7.44 -14.33 11.31
N LEU A 312 -8.24 -14.56 12.35
CA LEU A 312 -7.74 -14.46 13.71
C LEU A 312 -7.25 -15.84 14.15
N VAL A 313 -6.04 -15.90 14.69
CA VAL A 313 -5.43 -17.12 15.22
C VAL A 313 -4.99 -16.88 16.66
N ASP A 314 -5.18 -17.85 17.53
CA ASP A 314 -4.70 -17.77 18.91
C ASP A 314 -3.16 -17.98 18.96
N CYS A 315 -2.58 -17.82 20.14
CA CYS A 315 -1.14 -18.02 20.33
C CYS A 315 -0.70 -19.48 20.18
N ALA A 316 -1.62 -20.41 20.04
CA ALA A 316 -1.38 -21.83 19.78
C ALA A 316 -1.61 -22.21 18.30
N ASP A 317 -1.76 -21.22 17.42
CA ASP A 317 -2.05 -21.39 15.98
C ASP A 317 -3.41 -22.05 15.70
N SER A 318 -4.37 -21.91 16.64
CA SER A 318 -5.75 -22.33 16.46
C SER A 318 -6.61 -21.16 15.99
N GLU A 319 -7.63 -21.44 15.18
CA GLU A 319 -8.53 -20.39 14.73
C GLU A 319 -9.27 -19.77 15.92
N PHE A 320 -9.15 -18.46 16.08
CA PHE A 320 -9.84 -17.71 17.11
C PHE A 320 -11.26 -17.38 16.66
N VAL A 321 -12.26 -17.92 17.36
CA VAL A 321 -13.66 -17.59 17.10
C VAL A 321 -14.09 -16.50 18.08
N PRO A 322 -14.41 -15.29 17.59
CA PRO A 322 -14.89 -14.21 18.46
C PRO A 322 -16.18 -14.64 19.19
N SER A 323 -16.23 -14.42 20.50
CA SER A 323 -17.49 -14.57 21.20
C SER A 323 -18.47 -13.53 20.67
N SER A 324 -19.68 -13.94 20.32
CA SER A 324 -20.73 -13.15 19.65
C SER A 324 -21.32 -11.99 20.51
N ARG A 325 -20.49 -11.33 21.33
CA ARG A 325 -20.89 -10.14 22.10
C ARG A 325 -20.83 -8.92 21.20
N ARG A 326 -21.99 -8.39 20.85
CA ARG A 326 -22.13 -7.18 20.05
C ARG A 326 -21.74 -5.94 20.86
N LEU A 327 -21.14 -4.93 20.23
CA LEU A 327 -20.87 -3.59 20.80
C LEU A 327 -22.13 -2.90 21.40
N SER A 328 -23.32 -3.35 21.00
CA SER A 328 -24.60 -2.89 21.56
C SER A 328 -24.90 -3.44 22.97
N ASP A 329 -24.09 -4.38 23.47
CA ASP A 329 -24.32 -4.96 24.80
C ASP A 329 -23.81 -3.99 25.87
N PRO A 330 -24.69 -3.43 26.73
CA PRO A 330 -24.28 -2.48 27.78
C PRO A 330 -23.26 -3.06 28.77
N GLU A 331 -23.15 -4.39 28.88
CA GLU A 331 -22.18 -5.06 29.76
C GLU A 331 -20.72 -4.96 29.21
N VAL A 332 -20.53 -4.68 27.92
CA VAL A 332 -19.19 -4.52 27.31
C VAL A 332 -18.62 -3.13 27.56
N ARG A 333 -19.47 -2.17 27.95
CA ARG A 333 -19.08 -0.80 28.25
C ARG A 333 -18.49 -0.71 29.65
N ARG A 334 -17.19 -0.57 29.75
CA ARG A 334 -16.51 -0.39 31.05
C ARG A 334 -16.69 1.03 31.53
N LYS A 335 -17.26 1.18 32.72
CA LYS A 335 -17.50 2.46 33.36
C LYS A 335 -16.36 2.79 34.32
N PHE A 336 -15.84 4.02 34.20
CA PHE A 336 -15.01 4.64 35.22
C PHE A 336 -15.84 5.77 35.83
N GLU A 337 -16.30 5.58 37.05
CA GLU A 337 -17.07 6.59 37.75
C GLU A 337 -16.13 7.52 38.52
N SER A 338 -16.13 8.81 38.19
CA SER A 338 -15.63 9.88 39.04
C SER A 338 -16.47 11.13 38.84
N GLU A 339 -17.01 11.68 39.92
CA GLU A 339 -17.73 12.96 39.95
C GLU A 339 -18.92 13.07 38.96
N GLY A 340 -19.68 12.00 38.77
CA GLY A 340 -20.82 11.97 37.84
C GLY A 340 -20.44 11.88 36.35
N MET A 341 -19.17 11.64 36.05
CA MET A 341 -18.66 11.37 34.70
C MET A 341 -18.26 9.92 34.56
N GLU A 342 -18.34 9.38 33.34
CA GLU A 342 -17.90 8.05 32.96
C GLU A 342 -16.84 8.17 31.87
N SER A 343 -15.99 7.16 31.74
CA SER A 343 -15.04 7.05 30.63
C SER A 343 -15.39 5.82 29.79
N TRP A 344 -15.50 6.03 28.50
CA TRP A 344 -15.78 4.97 27.53
C TRP A 344 -14.74 4.95 26.43
N THR A 345 -14.47 3.77 25.85
CA THR A 345 -13.63 3.62 24.68
C THR A 345 -14.47 3.30 23.46
N PHE A 346 -14.10 3.87 22.33
CA PHE A 346 -14.74 3.64 21.03
C PHE A 346 -13.66 3.25 20.03
N PHE A 347 -13.83 2.11 19.36
CA PHE A 347 -12.98 1.75 18.24
C PHE A 347 -13.22 2.72 17.08
N TYR A 348 -12.16 3.26 16.49
CA TYR A 348 -12.28 4.00 15.25
C TYR A 348 -11.47 3.33 14.14
N GLN A 349 -12.03 3.29 12.95
CA GLN A 349 -11.32 2.85 11.77
C GLN A 349 -10.38 3.95 11.26
N LEU A 350 -9.31 3.58 10.58
CA LEU A 350 -8.42 4.54 9.92
C LEU A 350 -9.17 5.50 8.97
N SER A 351 -10.25 5.00 8.34
CA SER A 351 -11.16 5.81 7.50
C SER A 351 -11.84 6.97 8.23
N PHE A 352 -11.86 6.99 9.56
CA PHE A 352 -12.39 8.12 10.31
C PHE A 352 -11.54 9.39 10.11
N ASP A 353 -10.24 9.25 9.95
CA ASP A 353 -9.34 10.37 9.66
C ASP A 353 -9.64 10.99 8.28
N CYS A 354 -10.04 10.19 7.30
CA CYS A 354 -10.48 10.68 5.98
C CYS A 354 -11.80 11.45 6.05
N CYS A 355 -12.72 11.07 6.94
CA CYS A 355 -13.97 11.83 7.17
C CYS A 355 -13.71 13.22 7.75
N MET A 356 -12.57 13.42 8.43
CA MET A 356 -12.16 14.68 9.04
C MET A 356 -11.35 15.59 8.10
N MET A 357 -11.29 15.27 6.79
CA MET A 357 -10.62 16.06 5.74
C MET A 357 -9.14 16.38 6.03
N ARG A 358 -8.37 15.40 6.49
CA ARG A 358 -6.93 15.59 6.63
C ARG A 358 -6.21 15.46 5.31
N ALA A 359 -5.32 16.42 5.04
CA ALA A 359 -4.32 16.27 4.00
C ALA A 359 -3.36 15.13 4.38
N TYR A 360 -3.04 14.26 3.42
CA TYR A 360 -1.99 13.26 3.59
C TYR A 360 -0.68 13.96 4.01
N PRO A 361 0.11 13.33 4.91
CA PRO A 361 1.41 13.87 5.27
C PRO A 361 2.28 13.99 4.01
N ASP A 362 2.84 15.15 3.80
CA ASP A 362 3.82 15.40 2.75
C ASP A 362 5.03 14.46 2.99
N PRO A 363 5.35 13.54 2.07
CA PRO A 363 6.46 12.61 2.23
C PRO A 363 7.83 13.32 2.36
N ASP A 364 7.92 14.58 1.92
CA ASP A 364 9.12 15.42 2.03
C ASP A 364 9.10 16.34 3.26
N ALA A 365 8.08 16.23 4.13
CA ALA A 365 7.97 17.05 5.32
C ALA A 365 9.11 16.76 6.32
N LYS A 366 9.69 17.83 6.86
CA LYS A 366 10.71 17.71 7.92
C LYS A 366 10.10 17.04 9.17
N PRO A 367 10.88 16.20 9.90
CA PRO A 367 10.41 15.63 11.16
C PRO A 367 9.96 16.73 12.12
N LYS A 368 8.73 16.63 12.62
CA LYS A 368 8.12 17.60 13.55
C LYS A 368 8.77 17.50 14.93
N THR A 369 8.88 18.62 15.60
CA THR A 369 9.30 18.68 17.01
C THR A 369 8.25 18.07 17.94
N LYS A 370 8.62 17.77 19.18
CA LYS A 370 7.68 17.23 20.19
C LYS A 370 6.52 18.19 20.46
N GLU A 371 6.81 19.49 20.51
CA GLU A 371 5.81 20.53 20.71
C GLU A 371 4.85 20.66 19.52
N GLU A 372 5.36 20.54 18.30
CA GLU A 372 4.54 20.56 17.08
C GLU A 372 3.63 19.34 16.99
N LYS A 373 4.14 18.14 17.35
CA LYS A 373 3.32 16.92 17.42
C LYS A 373 2.22 17.03 18.48
N ALA A 374 2.55 17.52 19.69
CA ALA A 374 1.57 17.71 20.75
C ALA A 374 0.49 18.73 20.39
N ALA A 375 0.85 19.82 19.70
CA ALA A 375 -0.10 20.80 19.19
C ALA A 375 -1.04 20.21 18.15
N GLU A 376 -0.52 19.37 17.25
CA GLU A 376 -1.30 18.66 16.24
C GLU A 376 -2.30 17.67 16.87
N VAL A 377 -1.87 16.90 17.87
CA VAL A 377 -2.76 15.99 18.61
C VAL A 377 -3.88 16.76 19.30
N ALA A 378 -3.55 17.89 19.95
CA ALA A 378 -4.55 18.73 20.62
C ALA A 378 -5.54 19.37 19.62
N GLU A 379 -5.08 19.72 18.44
CA GLU A 379 -5.94 20.24 17.36
C GLU A 379 -6.88 19.15 16.83
N ASP A 380 -6.39 17.92 16.65
CA ASP A 380 -7.19 16.76 16.29
C ASP A 380 -8.29 16.48 17.28
N GLU A 381 -7.94 16.38 18.56
CA GLU A 381 -8.89 16.13 19.64
C GLU A 381 -9.96 17.21 19.70
N ARG A 382 -9.58 18.47 19.46
CA ARG A 382 -10.52 19.59 19.36
C ARG A 382 -11.47 19.42 18.17
N GLY A 383 -10.95 19.12 16.99
CA GLY A 383 -11.77 18.89 15.79
C GLY A 383 -12.76 17.75 15.98
N ILE A 384 -12.33 16.66 16.62
CA ILE A 384 -13.22 15.52 16.93
C ILE A 384 -14.33 15.94 17.92
N LYS A 385 -14.01 16.72 18.95
CA LYS A 385 -15.02 17.26 19.89
C LYS A 385 -16.04 18.15 19.18
N GLU A 386 -15.59 19.06 18.33
CA GLU A 386 -16.45 19.95 17.53
C GLU A 386 -17.38 19.11 16.64
N TRP A 387 -16.83 18.09 15.96
CA TRP A 387 -17.62 17.19 15.13
C TRP A 387 -18.71 16.44 15.92
N PHE A 388 -18.41 15.89 17.12
CA PHE A 388 -19.42 15.27 17.97
C PHE A 388 -20.49 16.27 18.43
N THR A 389 -20.11 17.52 18.67
CA THR A 389 -21.04 18.57 19.04
C THR A 389 -22.00 18.86 17.89
N GLU A 390 -21.51 19.03 16.69
CA GLU A 390 -22.31 19.33 15.49
C GLU A 390 -23.19 18.15 15.08
N ALA A 391 -22.63 16.92 15.05
CA ALA A 391 -23.30 15.75 14.52
C ALA A 391 -24.31 15.13 15.50
N ALA A 392 -24.07 15.23 16.81
CA ALA A 392 -24.90 14.53 17.83
C ALA A 392 -25.33 15.44 19.00
N GLY A 393 -24.98 16.71 19.00
CA GLY A 393 -25.29 17.61 20.12
C GLY A 393 -24.61 17.19 21.43
N VAL A 394 -23.37 16.68 21.35
CA VAL A 394 -22.58 16.33 22.53
C VAL A 394 -22.05 17.60 23.18
N GLU A 395 -22.29 17.75 24.45
CA GLU A 395 -21.75 18.84 25.26
C GLU A 395 -20.48 18.37 25.99
N TRP A 396 -19.51 19.27 26.18
CA TRP A 396 -18.25 19.01 26.85
C TRP A 396 -18.13 19.84 28.13
N PRO A 397 -18.81 19.44 29.22
CA PRO A 397 -18.74 20.13 30.49
C PRO A 397 -17.33 20.09 31.09
N GLU A 398 -17.08 20.93 32.10
CA GLU A 398 -15.81 20.97 32.83
C GLU A 398 -15.47 19.58 33.38
N GLY A 399 -14.23 19.12 33.19
CA GLY A 399 -13.76 17.78 33.56
C GLY A 399 -13.97 16.70 32.47
N SER A 400 -14.64 17.03 31.34
CA SER A 400 -14.72 16.12 30.19
C SER A 400 -13.42 16.14 29.36
N SER A 401 -13.06 14.99 28.81
CA SER A 401 -11.88 14.85 27.94
C SER A 401 -12.12 13.88 26.80
N LEU A 402 -11.35 14.04 25.73
CA LEU A 402 -11.28 13.11 24.62
C LEU A 402 -9.81 12.92 24.26
N HIS A 403 -9.40 11.65 24.09
CA HIS A 403 -8.03 11.30 23.70
C HIS A 403 -8.06 10.29 22.57
N LYS A 404 -7.25 10.53 21.57
CA LYS A 404 -7.07 9.63 20.42
C LYS A 404 -5.90 8.68 20.72
N LEU A 405 -6.22 7.40 20.95
CA LEU A 405 -5.25 6.34 21.18
C LEU A 405 -4.87 5.71 19.82
N ARG A 406 -3.91 6.31 19.12
CA ARG A 406 -3.54 5.93 17.74
C ARG A 406 -3.08 4.47 17.65
N SER A 407 -2.24 4.04 18.59
CA SER A 407 -1.73 2.66 18.65
C SER A 407 -2.80 1.57 18.81
N LEU A 408 -3.99 1.97 19.27
CA LEU A 408 -5.12 1.06 19.50
C LEU A 408 -6.27 1.29 18.51
N ASN A 409 -6.20 2.33 17.68
CA ASN A 409 -7.33 2.81 16.89
C ASN A 409 -8.59 3.05 17.74
N ARG A 410 -8.41 3.73 18.88
CA ARG A 410 -9.48 4.00 19.83
C ARG A 410 -9.57 5.46 20.22
N LEU A 411 -10.80 5.91 20.45
CA LEU A 411 -11.10 7.15 21.14
C LEU A 411 -11.43 6.84 22.60
N TRP A 412 -10.69 7.44 23.52
CA TRP A 412 -11.02 7.46 24.93
C TRP A 412 -11.80 8.73 25.24
N ILE A 413 -13.03 8.59 25.73
CA ILE A 413 -13.90 9.75 26.00
C ILE A 413 -14.37 9.69 27.43
N LYS A 414 -14.09 10.74 28.21
CA LYS A 414 -14.64 10.99 29.54
C LYS A 414 -15.71 12.06 29.42
N ASN A 415 -16.94 11.75 29.78
CA ASN A 415 -18.06 12.70 29.72
C ASN A 415 -19.22 12.21 30.61
N THR A 416 -20.32 12.96 30.69
CA THR A 416 -21.52 12.51 31.36
C THR A 416 -22.14 11.29 30.64
N PRO A 417 -22.85 10.41 31.38
CA PRO A 417 -23.50 9.25 30.76
C PRO A 417 -24.43 9.59 29.61
N GLU A 418 -25.12 10.76 29.71
CA GLU A 418 -26.02 11.23 28.67
C GLU A 418 -25.26 11.58 27.38
N ASN A 419 -24.15 12.31 27.48
CA ASN A 419 -23.33 12.66 26.33
C ASN A 419 -22.63 11.45 25.74
N LEU A 420 -22.15 10.53 26.57
CA LEU A 420 -21.57 9.26 26.11
C LEU A 420 -22.61 8.40 25.36
N ALA A 421 -23.87 8.41 25.78
CA ALA A 421 -24.94 7.75 25.04
C ALA A 421 -25.20 8.39 23.66
N LYS A 422 -25.10 9.72 23.54
CA LYS A 422 -25.16 10.42 22.25
C LYS A 422 -24.00 10.01 21.34
N VAL A 423 -22.76 10.00 21.87
CA VAL A 423 -21.59 9.50 21.15
C VAL A 423 -21.82 8.07 20.69
N ALA A 424 -22.21 7.16 21.58
CA ALA A 424 -22.42 5.75 21.24
C ALA A 424 -23.49 5.56 20.17
N LYS A 425 -24.58 6.33 20.23
CA LYS A 425 -25.64 6.28 19.21
C LYS A 425 -25.13 6.75 17.84
N LEU A 426 -24.41 7.87 17.79
CA LEU A 426 -23.79 8.34 16.55
C LEU A 426 -22.80 7.33 16.01
N TRP A 427 -21.94 6.79 16.89
CA TRP A 427 -20.94 5.79 16.53
C TRP A 427 -21.57 4.52 15.94
N THR A 428 -22.63 4.02 16.58
CA THR A 428 -23.39 2.85 16.08
C THR A 428 -24.03 3.13 14.73
N ASN A 429 -24.56 4.33 14.51
CA ASN A 429 -25.12 4.70 13.22
C ASN A 429 -24.04 4.75 12.12
N ILE A 430 -22.90 5.37 12.42
CA ILE A 430 -21.74 5.40 11.49
C ILE A 430 -21.31 3.98 11.14
N TYR A 431 -21.21 3.10 12.14
CA TYR A 431 -20.77 1.72 11.95
C TYR A 431 -21.80 0.89 11.15
N ASN A 432 -23.10 1.11 11.37
CA ASN A 432 -24.18 0.38 10.71
C ASN A 432 -24.57 0.97 9.35
N ASP A 433 -24.43 2.29 9.14
CA ASP A 433 -24.92 2.99 7.94
C ASP A 433 -23.96 2.95 6.74
N GLY A 434 -23.00 2.01 6.71
CA GLY A 434 -22.19 1.74 5.53
C GLY A 434 -20.80 2.37 5.51
N TYR A 435 -20.34 2.98 6.62
CA TYR A 435 -18.94 3.44 6.71
C TYR A 435 -17.93 2.29 6.66
N CYS A 436 -18.34 1.09 7.08
CA CYS A 436 -17.51 -0.11 7.04
C CYS A 436 -17.65 -0.91 5.73
N ARG A 437 -18.45 -0.42 4.77
CA ARG A 437 -18.58 -1.11 3.48
C ARG A 437 -17.39 -0.81 2.59
N ASN A 438 -16.87 -1.86 2.01
CA ASN A 438 -15.90 -1.71 0.93
C ASN A 438 -16.63 -1.33 -0.38
N ILE A 439 -15.88 -0.70 -1.26
CA ILE A 439 -16.31 -0.39 -2.62
C ILE A 439 -15.48 -1.23 -3.57
N GLU A 440 -16.13 -2.13 -4.29
CA GLU A 440 -15.51 -2.93 -5.35
C GLU A 440 -15.70 -2.23 -6.69
N PHE A 441 -14.65 -2.15 -7.47
CA PHE A 441 -14.66 -1.70 -8.86
C PHE A 441 -14.40 -2.87 -9.79
N ASP A 442 -15.36 -3.16 -10.68
CA ASP A 442 -15.22 -4.04 -11.83
C ASP A 442 -14.97 -3.16 -13.05
N ILE A 443 -13.74 -3.18 -13.57
CA ILE A 443 -13.35 -2.36 -14.72
C ILE A 443 -13.03 -3.29 -15.87
N ARG A 444 -13.50 -2.94 -17.07
CA ARG A 444 -13.26 -3.74 -18.27
C ARG A 444 -12.82 -2.85 -19.42
N TYR A 445 -11.66 -3.16 -19.97
CA TYR A 445 -11.19 -2.55 -21.20
C TYR A 445 -11.57 -3.44 -22.39
N MET A 446 -12.29 -2.88 -23.33
CA MET A 446 -12.78 -3.61 -24.49
C MET A 446 -12.43 -2.88 -25.77
N SER A 447 -12.00 -3.63 -26.79
CA SER A 447 -11.81 -3.10 -28.13
C SER A 447 -12.82 -3.72 -29.11
N ALA A 448 -13.28 -2.91 -30.05
CA ALA A 448 -14.15 -3.36 -31.12
C ALA A 448 -13.92 -2.52 -32.39
N ASP A 449 -14.05 -3.13 -33.57
CA ASP A 449 -13.99 -2.41 -34.82
C ASP A 449 -15.32 -1.66 -35.13
N ARG A 450 -15.26 -0.79 -36.12
CA ARG A 450 -16.42 0.03 -36.51
C ARG A 450 -17.64 -0.81 -36.93
N LYS A 451 -17.41 -1.95 -37.57
CA LYS A 451 -18.46 -2.86 -38.00
C LYS A 451 -19.19 -3.45 -36.80
N THR A 452 -18.43 -4.02 -35.86
CA THR A 452 -18.94 -4.57 -34.59
C THR A 452 -19.74 -3.52 -33.82
N LEU A 453 -19.22 -2.28 -33.72
CA LEU A 453 -19.90 -1.19 -33.04
C LEU A 453 -21.22 -0.82 -33.70
N SER A 454 -21.29 -0.88 -35.03
CA SER A 454 -22.55 -0.69 -35.76
C SER A 454 -23.54 -1.81 -35.48
N GLU A 455 -23.11 -3.07 -35.50
CA GLU A 455 -23.92 -4.26 -35.24
C GLU A 455 -24.49 -4.29 -33.82
N VAL A 456 -23.73 -3.86 -32.82
CA VAL A 456 -24.20 -3.75 -31.42
C VAL A 456 -25.06 -2.51 -31.17
N GLY A 457 -25.21 -1.62 -32.18
CA GLY A 457 -26.07 -0.43 -32.12
C GLY A 457 -25.43 0.80 -31.48
N TYR A 458 -24.10 0.85 -31.36
CA TYR A 458 -23.39 1.99 -30.75
C TYR A 458 -23.62 3.31 -31.49
N PHE A 459 -23.67 3.27 -32.83
CA PHE A 459 -23.90 4.45 -33.67
C PHE A 459 -25.40 4.75 -33.94
N GLY A 460 -26.31 4.08 -33.22
CA GLY A 460 -27.73 4.35 -33.31
C GLY A 460 -28.10 5.77 -32.82
N THR A 461 -29.29 6.24 -33.25
CA THR A 461 -29.78 7.58 -32.86
C THR A 461 -30.14 7.71 -31.38
N SER A 462 -30.41 6.60 -30.71
CA SER A 462 -30.73 6.55 -29.28
C SER A 462 -29.49 6.18 -28.48
N ARG A 463 -29.27 6.89 -27.36
CA ARG A 463 -28.19 6.56 -26.43
C ARG A 463 -28.33 5.13 -25.92
N ILE A 464 -27.35 4.27 -26.19
CA ILE A 464 -27.28 2.94 -25.61
C ILE A 464 -26.82 2.99 -24.15
N ASN A 465 -27.48 2.21 -23.29
CA ASN A 465 -27.06 2.05 -21.90
C ASN A 465 -25.69 1.33 -21.83
N ALA A 466 -24.79 1.78 -20.97
CA ALA A 466 -23.41 1.26 -20.88
C ALA A 466 -23.37 -0.25 -20.53
N ALA A 467 -24.21 -0.72 -19.59
CA ALA A 467 -24.28 -2.15 -19.26
C ALA A 467 -24.78 -3.00 -20.45
N VAL A 468 -25.76 -2.49 -21.20
CA VAL A 468 -26.26 -3.17 -22.42
C VAL A 468 -25.16 -3.21 -23.47
N LEU A 469 -24.45 -2.11 -23.70
CA LEU A 469 -23.32 -2.06 -24.64
C LEU A 469 -22.22 -3.05 -24.23
N GLN A 470 -21.82 -3.04 -22.97
CA GLN A 470 -20.83 -3.97 -22.44
C GLN A 470 -21.23 -5.43 -22.68
N ASN A 471 -22.47 -5.80 -22.34
CA ASN A 471 -22.96 -7.18 -22.50
C ASN A 471 -23.00 -7.60 -23.98
N ARG A 472 -23.43 -6.70 -24.87
CA ARG A 472 -23.44 -6.97 -26.31
C ARG A 472 -22.02 -7.15 -26.85
N LEU A 473 -21.09 -6.31 -26.45
CA LEU A 473 -19.69 -6.45 -26.84
C LEU A 473 -19.05 -7.74 -26.27
N MET A 474 -19.34 -8.11 -25.01
CA MET A 474 -18.84 -9.35 -24.42
C MET A 474 -19.34 -10.60 -25.16
N ALA A 475 -20.54 -10.55 -25.70
CA ALA A 475 -21.16 -11.65 -26.48
C ALA A 475 -20.77 -11.65 -27.97
N HIS A 476 -20.14 -10.57 -28.46
CA HIS A 476 -19.88 -10.41 -29.90
C HIS A 476 -18.45 -10.85 -30.27
N GLY A 477 -18.33 -11.78 -31.22
CA GLY A 477 -17.01 -12.33 -31.62
C GLY A 477 -16.03 -11.32 -32.27
N GLY A 478 -16.53 -10.14 -32.73
CA GLY A 478 -15.69 -9.06 -33.24
C GLY A 478 -15.17 -8.09 -32.18
N ALA A 479 -15.61 -8.23 -30.94
CA ALA A 479 -15.10 -7.46 -29.82
C ALA A 479 -14.10 -8.27 -29.02
N ARG A 480 -13.12 -7.60 -28.43
CA ARG A 480 -12.09 -8.23 -27.59
C ARG A 480 -12.06 -7.57 -26.21
N LEU A 481 -12.11 -8.39 -25.17
CA LEU A 481 -11.76 -7.98 -23.83
C LEU A 481 -10.24 -7.88 -23.74
N LEU A 482 -9.72 -6.71 -23.40
CA LEU A 482 -8.28 -6.46 -23.28
C LEU A 482 -7.81 -6.77 -21.87
N GLU A 483 -8.49 -6.15 -20.89
CA GLU A 483 -8.17 -6.20 -19.47
C GLU A 483 -9.45 -6.22 -18.64
N SER A 484 -9.39 -6.79 -17.46
CA SER A 484 -10.53 -6.81 -16.54
C SER A 484 -10.09 -6.63 -15.08
N PRO A 485 -9.49 -5.48 -14.75
CA PRO A 485 -9.05 -5.22 -13.39
C PRO A 485 -10.22 -5.16 -12.41
N ARG A 486 -10.04 -5.79 -11.27
CA ARG A 486 -10.93 -5.72 -10.11
C ARG A 486 -10.14 -5.24 -8.90
N LEU A 487 -10.66 -4.25 -8.21
CA LEU A 487 -10.05 -3.67 -7.04
C LEU A 487 -11.11 -3.39 -5.98
N VAL A 488 -10.69 -3.41 -4.74
CA VAL A 488 -11.53 -3.18 -3.58
C VAL A 488 -10.84 -2.17 -2.69
N THR A 489 -11.59 -1.19 -2.19
CA THR A 489 -11.07 -0.21 -1.22
C THR A 489 -12.18 0.23 -0.28
N ARG A 490 -11.80 0.92 0.79
CA ARG A 490 -12.76 1.60 1.66
C ARG A 490 -13.12 2.97 1.11
N ARG A 491 -14.17 3.53 1.68
CA ARG A 491 -14.58 4.91 1.44
C ARG A 491 -13.48 5.88 1.86
N GLY A 492 -13.16 6.83 1.00
CA GLY A 492 -12.16 7.87 1.23
C GLY A 492 -10.70 7.42 1.06
N GLU A 493 -10.45 6.13 0.86
CA GLU A 493 -9.11 5.58 0.73
C GLU A 493 -8.71 5.41 -0.73
N GLU A 494 -7.53 5.89 -1.07
CA GLU A 494 -6.93 5.67 -2.37
C GLU A 494 -6.58 4.20 -2.55
N THR A 495 -6.80 3.67 -3.73
CA THR A 495 -6.33 2.35 -4.13
C THR A 495 -5.65 2.41 -5.48
N VAL A 496 -4.56 1.69 -5.62
CA VAL A 496 -3.81 1.57 -6.86
C VAL A 496 -3.66 0.11 -7.23
N LEU A 497 -3.95 -0.21 -8.47
CA LEU A 497 -3.72 -1.54 -9.06
C LEU A 497 -2.90 -1.39 -10.33
N LYS A 498 -1.83 -2.16 -10.42
CA LYS A 498 -0.94 -2.18 -11.58
C LYS A 498 -0.74 -3.60 -12.10
N GLY A 499 -0.78 -3.75 -13.42
CA GLY A 499 -0.26 -4.89 -14.17
C GLY A 499 0.52 -4.32 -15.35
N LEU A 500 1.85 -4.33 -15.28
CA LEU A 500 2.66 -3.57 -16.22
C LEU A 500 4.04 -4.17 -16.48
N THR A 501 4.76 -3.62 -17.45
CA THR A 501 6.18 -3.89 -17.69
C THR A 501 6.94 -2.58 -17.60
N GLU A 502 8.00 -2.58 -16.82
CA GLU A 502 8.98 -1.48 -16.76
C GLU A 502 9.95 -1.62 -17.93
N TYR A 503 9.89 -0.69 -18.88
CA TYR A 503 10.82 -0.59 -20.03
C TYR A 503 11.90 0.42 -19.71
N ILE A 504 13.14 -0.04 -19.68
CA ILE A 504 14.31 0.82 -19.52
C ILE A 504 14.94 1.00 -20.90
N TYR A 505 15.08 2.25 -21.33
CA TYR A 505 15.58 2.57 -22.68
C TYR A 505 16.44 3.84 -22.66
N PRO A 506 17.43 3.96 -23.59
CA PRO A 506 18.28 5.14 -23.66
C PRO A 506 17.51 6.34 -24.20
N THR A 507 17.74 7.51 -23.63
CA THR A 507 17.18 8.78 -24.09
C THR A 507 18.16 9.58 -24.92
N ASP A 508 19.44 9.22 -24.89
CA ASP A 508 20.50 9.88 -25.63
C ASP A 508 21.46 8.85 -26.25
N TYR A 509 22.18 9.27 -27.25
CA TYR A 509 23.18 8.46 -27.95
C TYR A 509 24.39 9.30 -28.28
N GLU A 510 25.58 8.82 -27.96
CA GLU A 510 26.83 9.38 -28.39
C GLU A 510 27.39 8.56 -29.54
N VAL A 511 27.90 9.24 -30.57
CA VAL A 511 28.58 8.59 -31.69
C VAL A 511 30.08 8.83 -31.59
N ASN A 512 30.79 7.76 -31.25
CA ASN A 512 32.24 7.79 -31.14
C ASN A 512 32.90 7.39 -32.47
N HIS A 513 33.74 8.27 -33.02
CA HIS A 513 34.44 8.03 -34.25
C HIS A 513 35.91 7.69 -33.99
N ALA A 514 36.37 6.60 -34.61
CA ALA A 514 37.79 6.31 -34.67
C ALA A 514 38.37 6.85 -35.98
N LEU A 515 39.34 7.74 -35.86
CA LEU A 515 40.04 8.27 -37.03
C LEU A 515 41.16 7.32 -37.49
N THR A 516 41.41 7.27 -38.81
CA THR A 516 42.59 6.58 -39.34
C THR A 516 43.84 7.27 -38.82
N SER A 517 44.84 6.50 -38.40
CA SER A 517 46.12 7.05 -37.99
C SER A 517 47.25 6.40 -38.81
N GLN A 518 48.18 7.20 -39.25
CA GLN A 518 49.40 6.74 -39.95
C GLN A 518 50.62 7.25 -39.19
N MET A 519 51.69 6.44 -39.21
CA MET A 519 52.97 6.85 -38.68
C MET A 519 53.77 7.55 -39.79
N ASP A 520 54.18 8.81 -39.57
CA ASP A 520 55.13 9.53 -40.40
C ASP A 520 56.39 9.74 -39.56
N GLY A 521 57.30 8.82 -39.73
CA GLY A 521 58.52 8.76 -38.91
C GLY A 521 58.21 8.39 -37.46
N THR A 522 58.47 9.29 -36.52
CA THR A 522 58.13 9.12 -35.08
C THR A 522 56.84 9.80 -34.69
N ASN A 523 56.16 10.48 -35.62
CA ASN A 523 54.92 11.22 -35.33
C ASN A 523 53.68 10.43 -35.79
N ILE A 524 52.63 10.48 -35.01
CA ILE A 524 51.31 9.95 -35.38
C ILE A 524 50.56 11.08 -36.09
N VAL A 525 50.25 10.86 -37.38
CA VAL A 525 49.38 11.75 -38.14
C VAL A 525 47.99 11.13 -38.20
N TYR A 526 47.00 11.84 -37.69
CA TYR A 526 45.59 11.42 -37.76
C TYR A 526 45.01 11.80 -39.13
N GLY A 527 44.48 10.81 -39.83
CA GLY A 527 43.73 11.04 -41.08
C GLY A 527 42.38 11.69 -40.81
N THR A 528 41.81 12.29 -41.84
CA THR A 528 40.44 12.85 -41.80
C THR A 528 39.37 11.80 -42.02
N ASP A 529 39.77 10.59 -42.42
CA ASP A 529 38.84 9.51 -42.72
C ASP A 529 38.52 8.69 -41.45
N SER A 530 37.25 8.40 -41.23
CA SER A 530 36.82 7.55 -40.11
C SER A 530 37.17 6.10 -40.41
N ALA A 531 37.89 5.45 -39.50
CA ALA A 531 38.18 4.02 -39.56
C ALA A 531 37.02 3.19 -38.98
N GLY A 532 36.09 3.84 -38.29
CA GLY A 532 34.93 3.22 -37.70
C GLY A 532 34.11 4.18 -36.85
N ALA A 533 32.90 3.80 -36.51
CA ALA A 533 32.03 4.50 -35.58
C ALA A 533 31.32 3.51 -34.65
N ALA A 534 31.16 3.88 -33.39
CA ALA A 534 30.34 3.15 -32.42
C ALA A 534 29.27 4.08 -31.88
N VAL A 535 28.08 3.56 -31.71
CA VAL A 535 26.98 4.27 -31.07
C VAL A 535 26.91 3.80 -29.63
N GLU A 536 26.96 4.74 -28.72
CA GLU A 536 26.89 4.51 -27.29
C GLU A 536 25.52 5.03 -26.77
N PRO A 537 24.62 4.14 -26.35
CA PRO A 537 23.40 4.56 -25.68
C PRO A 537 23.73 5.10 -24.28
N GLN A 538 23.14 6.25 -23.95
CA GLN A 538 23.38 6.97 -22.69
C GLN A 538 22.06 7.41 -22.06
N SER A 539 22.12 7.82 -20.79
CA SER A 539 20.99 8.45 -20.08
C SER A 539 19.72 7.61 -20.14
N PHE A 540 19.79 6.42 -19.58
CA PHE A 540 18.63 5.51 -19.55
C PHE A 540 17.50 6.05 -18.67
N THR A 541 16.26 5.90 -19.15
CA THR A 541 15.04 6.22 -18.42
C THR A 541 14.10 5.02 -18.42
N MET A 542 13.13 5.04 -17.49
CA MET A 542 12.14 3.98 -17.35
C MET A 542 10.75 4.49 -17.75
N ARG A 543 9.98 3.67 -18.44
CA ARG A 543 8.58 3.89 -18.77
C ARG A 543 7.76 2.64 -18.48
N GLU A 544 6.65 2.82 -17.76
CA GLU A 544 5.67 1.76 -17.49
C GLU A 544 4.73 1.57 -18.69
N THR A 545 4.46 0.31 -19.06
CA THR A 545 3.50 -0.09 -20.08
C THR A 545 2.61 -1.19 -19.52
N GLY A 546 1.32 -1.17 -19.85
CA GLY A 546 0.30 -2.07 -19.28
C GLY A 546 -0.84 -1.28 -18.67
N THR A 547 -1.43 -1.80 -17.62
CA THR A 547 -2.63 -1.24 -16.99
C THR A 547 -2.30 -0.64 -15.63
N ILE A 548 -2.74 0.59 -15.42
CA ILE A 548 -2.76 1.27 -14.12
C ILE A 548 -4.19 1.73 -13.86
N VAL A 549 -4.68 1.44 -12.67
CA VAL A 549 -5.96 1.97 -12.17
C VAL A 549 -5.71 2.54 -10.79
N GLN A 550 -6.06 3.80 -10.61
CA GLN A 550 -6.01 4.52 -9.34
C GLN A 550 -7.37 5.16 -9.10
N THR A 551 -7.91 5.01 -7.91
CA THR A 551 -9.21 5.59 -7.58
C THR A 551 -9.32 5.88 -6.08
N THR A 552 -10.02 6.98 -5.77
CA THR A 552 -10.40 7.37 -4.42
C THR A 552 -11.90 7.57 -4.39
N PRO A 553 -12.68 6.61 -3.86
CA PRO A 553 -14.12 6.73 -3.81
C PRO A 553 -14.60 7.40 -2.53
N SER A 554 -15.65 8.18 -2.62
CA SER A 554 -16.46 8.62 -1.49
C SER A 554 -17.91 8.19 -1.67
N LEU A 555 -18.63 8.00 -0.56
CA LEU A 555 -20.03 7.55 -0.59
C LEU A 555 -20.90 8.67 -0.01
N THR A 556 -21.98 9.02 -0.69
CA THR A 556 -22.97 9.95 -0.14
C THR A 556 -23.60 9.42 1.13
N ALA A 557 -24.05 10.30 2.00
CA ALA A 557 -24.59 9.92 3.32
C ALA A 557 -25.83 8.99 3.21
N ASP A 558 -26.59 9.09 2.13
CA ASP A 558 -27.76 8.23 1.83
C ASP A 558 -27.37 6.90 1.16
N GLY A 559 -26.08 6.68 0.86
CA GLY A 559 -25.59 5.48 0.19
C GLY A 559 -26.01 5.34 -1.28
N ASN A 560 -26.66 6.34 -1.86
CA ASN A 560 -27.23 6.26 -3.21
C ASN A 560 -26.22 6.52 -4.32
N PHE A 561 -25.12 7.22 -4.02
CA PHE A 561 -24.09 7.57 -4.99
C PHE A 561 -22.70 7.34 -4.41
N ILE A 562 -21.81 6.90 -5.28
CA ILE A 562 -20.37 6.80 -5.06
C ILE A 562 -19.74 7.89 -5.92
N ASP A 563 -19.13 8.89 -5.29
CA ASP A 563 -18.31 9.88 -5.97
C ASP A 563 -16.90 9.32 -6.10
N ILE A 564 -16.36 9.35 -7.31
CA ILE A 564 -15.13 8.68 -7.66
C ILE A 564 -14.17 9.66 -8.31
N GLU A 565 -12.95 9.73 -7.79
CA GLU A 565 -11.81 10.21 -8.54
C GLU A 565 -11.18 9.00 -9.22
N LEU A 566 -11.20 8.94 -10.53
CA LEU A 566 -10.75 7.79 -11.31
C LEU A 566 -9.64 8.23 -12.28
N TYR A 567 -8.46 7.69 -12.06
CA TYR A 567 -7.36 7.71 -13.02
C TYR A 567 -7.13 6.30 -13.56
N THR A 568 -7.17 6.13 -14.87
CA THR A 568 -6.89 4.84 -15.46
C THR A 568 -6.17 4.99 -16.79
N TYR A 569 -5.21 4.08 -17.04
CA TYR A 569 -4.26 4.17 -18.11
C TYR A 569 -3.94 2.79 -18.66
N LEU A 570 -4.12 2.59 -19.95
CA LEU A 570 -3.77 1.37 -20.67
C LEU A 570 -2.77 1.71 -21.77
N VAL A 571 -1.55 1.24 -21.63
CA VAL A 571 -0.44 1.41 -22.59
C VAL A 571 -0.07 0.07 -23.19
N GLY A 572 -0.02 0.01 -24.51
CA GLY A 572 0.46 -1.17 -25.23
C GLY A 572 2.00 -1.27 -25.23
N GLU A 573 2.48 -2.41 -25.73
CA GLU A 573 3.92 -2.59 -25.99
C GLU A 573 4.47 -1.51 -26.91
N PRO A 574 5.73 -1.09 -26.68
CA PRO A 574 6.33 -0.07 -27.50
C PRO A 574 6.65 -0.59 -28.92
N GLU A 575 6.40 0.27 -29.90
CA GLU A 575 6.91 0.11 -31.25
C GLU A 575 8.29 0.81 -31.34
N TRP A 576 9.29 0.11 -31.87
CA TRP A 576 10.64 0.62 -31.95
C TRP A 576 10.92 1.24 -33.32
N LYS A 577 11.50 2.43 -33.31
CA LYS A 577 11.94 3.12 -34.52
C LYS A 577 13.40 3.46 -34.45
N ASP A 578 14.13 3.04 -35.47
CA ASP A 578 15.53 3.36 -35.64
C ASP A 578 15.70 4.72 -36.33
N TYR A 579 16.30 5.65 -35.63
CA TYR A 579 16.65 6.98 -36.14
C TYR A 579 18.08 7.02 -36.72
N GLY A 580 18.93 6.03 -36.42
CA GLY A 580 20.32 5.95 -36.90
C GLY A 580 20.45 5.44 -38.33
N ALA A 581 19.46 4.73 -38.87
CA ALA A 581 19.50 4.12 -40.20
C ALA A 581 19.77 5.10 -41.37
N LYS A 582 19.58 6.40 -41.13
CA LYS A 582 19.82 7.48 -42.13
C LYS A 582 21.16 8.22 -41.95
N ALA A 583 21.90 7.94 -40.89
CA ALA A 583 23.20 8.55 -40.64
C ALA A 583 24.24 7.89 -41.56
N LYS A 584 24.34 8.38 -42.80
CA LYS A 584 25.35 7.92 -43.79
C LYS A 584 26.55 8.81 -43.72
N TRP A 585 27.71 8.25 -43.39
CA TRP A 585 29.01 8.90 -43.52
C TRP A 585 29.50 8.80 -44.95
N LYS A 586 30.06 9.89 -45.47
CA LYS A 586 30.82 9.90 -46.75
C LYS A 586 32.23 9.36 -46.47
N GLY A 587 32.39 8.08 -46.58
CA GLY A 587 33.67 7.37 -46.45
C GLY A 587 33.45 5.90 -46.80
N ALA A 588 34.47 5.11 -46.95
CA ALA A 588 34.45 3.78 -47.56
C ALA A 588 33.67 2.69 -46.76
N ALA A 589 33.11 2.99 -45.59
CA ALA A 589 32.37 2.02 -44.79
C ALA A 589 30.95 2.54 -44.47
N THR A 590 29.96 1.68 -44.68
CA THR A 590 28.59 1.92 -44.25
C THR A 590 28.44 1.37 -42.82
N TYR A 591 28.22 2.24 -41.83
CA TYR A 591 28.01 1.81 -40.44
C TYR A 591 26.52 1.68 -40.17
N ASP A 592 26.13 0.62 -39.48
CA ASP A 592 24.81 0.47 -38.94
C ASP A 592 24.75 1.16 -37.55
N LEU A 593 24.40 2.43 -37.56
CA LEU A 593 24.29 3.25 -36.37
C LEU A 593 22.84 3.17 -35.86
N ALA A 594 22.47 2.05 -35.30
CA ALA A 594 21.12 1.87 -34.74
C ALA A 594 20.91 2.76 -33.50
N MET A 595 19.93 3.65 -33.58
CA MET A 595 19.48 4.54 -32.49
C MET A 595 17.99 4.33 -32.30
N GLU A 596 17.65 3.24 -31.63
CA GLU A 596 16.26 2.84 -31.46
C GLU A 596 15.57 3.61 -30.33
N GLN A 597 14.43 4.23 -30.66
CA GLN A 597 13.57 4.89 -29.69
C GLN A 597 12.18 4.23 -29.67
N PRO A 598 11.58 4.03 -28.49
CA PRO A 598 10.26 3.44 -28.38
C PRO A 598 9.15 4.47 -28.58
N PHE A 599 8.07 4.05 -29.23
CA PHE A 599 6.79 4.72 -29.25
C PHE A 599 5.79 3.93 -28.42
N PHE A 600 5.29 4.52 -27.35
CA PHE A 600 4.35 3.87 -26.44
C PHE A 600 2.92 4.20 -26.87
N PRO A 601 2.15 3.24 -27.42
CA PRO A 601 0.77 3.50 -27.81
C PRO A 601 -0.13 3.57 -26.57
N VAL A 602 -0.64 4.76 -26.26
CA VAL A 602 -1.69 4.93 -25.26
C VAL A 602 -3.01 4.49 -25.88
N ARG A 603 -3.52 3.34 -25.47
CA ARG A 603 -4.72 2.72 -26.01
C ARG A 603 -5.99 3.31 -25.41
N ALA A 604 -5.98 3.57 -24.13
CA ALA A 604 -7.05 4.24 -23.40
C ALA A 604 -6.49 4.95 -22.17
N SER A 605 -7.05 6.09 -21.86
CA SER A 605 -6.74 6.86 -20.64
C SER A 605 -7.99 7.63 -20.25
N THR A 606 -8.25 7.69 -18.96
CA THR A 606 -9.31 8.51 -18.39
C THR A 606 -8.82 9.07 -17.06
N ASP A 607 -8.99 10.37 -16.88
CA ASP A 607 -8.82 11.10 -15.64
C ASP A 607 -10.09 11.91 -15.41
N THR A 608 -10.85 11.57 -14.37
CA THR A 608 -12.18 12.16 -14.17
C THR A 608 -12.67 12.06 -12.74
N LYS A 609 -13.58 12.98 -12.40
CA LYS A 609 -14.37 12.92 -11.16
C LYS A 609 -15.84 12.75 -11.56
N VAL A 610 -16.48 11.71 -11.05
CA VAL A 610 -17.84 11.35 -11.46
C VAL A 610 -18.62 10.68 -10.33
N SER A 611 -19.92 11.01 -10.25
CA SER A 611 -20.85 10.36 -9.32
C SER A 611 -21.53 9.18 -10.01
N MET A 612 -21.45 8.00 -9.43
CA MET A 612 -22.02 6.77 -9.96
C MET A 612 -23.00 6.15 -8.96
N ARG A 613 -24.03 5.47 -9.47
CA ARG A 613 -24.89 4.63 -8.61
C ARG A 613 -24.22 3.27 -8.38
N PRO A 614 -24.23 2.74 -7.16
CA PRO A 614 -23.78 1.37 -6.91
C PRO A 614 -24.44 0.36 -7.85
N GLY A 615 -23.65 -0.51 -8.48
CA GLY A 615 -24.11 -1.52 -9.44
C GLY A 615 -24.41 -1.01 -10.84
N ALA A 616 -24.39 0.30 -11.11
CA ALA A 616 -24.57 0.84 -12.44
C ALA A 616 -23.23 0.86 -13.21
N THR A 617 -23.28 0.48 -14.48
CA THR A 617 -22.10 0.53 -15.36
C THR A 617 -22.05 1.85 -16.11
N TYR A 618 -20.86 2.44 -16.15
CA TYR A 618 -20.54 3.64 -16.92
C TYR A 618 -19.48 3.30 -17.97
N VAL A 619 -19.47 4.05 -19.06
CA VAL A 619 -18.53 3.85 -20.16
C VAL A 619 -17.77 5.13 -20.46
N PHE A 620 -16.46 4.98 -20.60
CA PHE A 620 -15.52 6.04 -20.97
C PHE A 620 -14.75 5.63 -22.23
N GLY A 621 -14.14 6.58 -22.92
CA GLY A 621 -13.32 6.30 -24.09
C GLY A 621 -14.13 6.26 -25.38
N GLY A 622 -13.85 5.28 -26.24
CA GLY A 622 -14.36 5.23 -27.62
C GLY A 622 -13.43 5.94 -28.61
N GLY A 623 -12.17 6.18 -28.21
CA GLY A 623 -11.10 6.62 -29.09
C GLY A 623 -10.54 5.48 -29.93
N ALA A 624 -9.95 5.80 -31.10
CA ALA A 624 -9.29 4.82 -31.94
C ALA A 624 -8.01 4.27 -31.26
N ASP A 625 -7.80 2.97 -31.35
CA ASP A 625 -6.57 2.32 -30.90
C ASP A 625 -5.39 2.83 -31.76
N ARG A 626 -4.31 3.27 -31.14
CA ARG A 626 -3.16 3.84 -31.84
C ARG A 626 -2.06 2.81 -32.14
N ARG A 627 -2.31 1.53 -31.82
CA ARG A 627 -1.38 0.46 -32.17
C ARG A 627 -1.43 0.16 -33.66
N LYS A 628 -0.26 -0.13 -34.22
CA LYS A 628 -0.13 -0.60 -35.58
C LYS A 628 -0.92 -1.90 -35.80
N GLY A 629 -1.80 -1.90 -36.80
CA GLY A 629 -2.67 -3.04 -37.12
C GLY A 629 -4.01 -3.06 -36.36
N ASP A 630 -4.22 -2.14 -35.42
CA ASP A 630 -5.50 -1.99 -34.67
C ASP A 630 -6.13 -0.59 -34.87
N GLU A 631 -5.70 0.18 -35.90
CA GLU A 631 -6.13 1.56 -36.15
C GLU A 631 -7.64 1.70 -36.40
N ASP A 632 -8.30 0.61 -36.87
CA ASP A 632 -9.74 0.56 -37.09
C ASP A 632 -10.56 0.22 -35.84
N LYS A 633 -9.87 -0.09 -34.71
CA LYS A 633 -10.51 -0.48 -33.46
C LYS A 633 -10.66 0.70 -32.53
N PHE A 634 -11.73 0.67 -31.76
CA PHE A 634 -12.05 1.65 -30.74
C PHE A 634 -11.94 0.98 -29.36
N VAL A 635 -11.36 1.69 -28.39
CA VAL A 635 -11.19 1.17 -27.03
C VAL A 635 -12.13 1.88 -26.07
N PHE A 636 -12.84 1.08 -25.28
CA PHE A 636 -13.78 1.50 -24.26
C PHE A 636 -13.36 1.02 -22.89
N ILE A 637 -13.64 1.81 -21.86
CA ILE A 637 -13.45 1.50 -20.46
C ILE A 637 -14.83 1.45 -19.81
N PHE A 638 -15.25 0.29 -19.33
CA PHE A 638 -16.48 0.11 -18.57
C PHE A 638 -16.14 0.03 -17.09
N VAL A 639 -16.83 0.79 -16.27
CA VAL A 639 -16.61 0.87 -14.81
C VAL A 639 -17.92 0.60 -14.10
N THR A 640 -17.91 -0.37 -13.19
CA THR A 640 -19.07 -0.74 -12.38
C THR A 640 -18.66 -0.75 -10.91
N PRO A 641 -18.96 0.30 -10.14
CA PRO A 641 -18.73 0.30 -8.70
C PRO A 641 -19.83 -0.46 -7.97
N ARG A 642 -19.48 -1.20 -6.91
CA ARG A 642 -20.43 -1.94 -6.07
C ARG A 642 -20.08 -1.73 -4.59
N LEU A 643 -21.10 -1.69 -3.75
CA LEU A 643 -20.92 -1.79 -2.31
C LEU A 643 -20.86 -3.26 -1.95
N ILE A 644 -19.86 -3.65 -1.19
CA ILE A 644 -19.69 -5.01 -0.68
C ILE A 644 -19.54 -4.99 0.83
N ASP A 645 -20.17 -5.94 1.49
CA ASP A 645 -20.01 -6.11 2.93
C ASP A 645 -18.59 -6.62 3.23
N PRO A 646 -18.02 -6.21 4.36
CA PRO A 646 -16.69 -6.63 4.81
C PRO A 646 -16.57 -8.14 4.96
#